data_df313e20d4165f932991617302fa079a
#
_entry.id   df313e20d4165f932991617302fa079a
#
_cell.length_a   1.000
_cell.length_b   1.000
_cell.length_c   1.000
_cell.angle_alpha   90.00
_cell.angle_beta   90.00
_cell.angle_gamma   90.00
#
_symmetry.space_group_name_H-M   'P 1'
#
loop_
_entity.id
_entity.type
_entity.pdbx_description
1 polymer ?
#
loop_
_entity_poly.entity_id
_entity_poly.type
_entity_poly.pdbx_seq_one_letter_code
_entity_poly.pdbx_strand_id
1 'polypeptide(L)'
;MTRHSPHSPDLDVICLGRVAVDLYAEQIGARLEDATSFKKYLGGSSGNMAYGTARLGLNSSMLGRVGNEQMGEFLREELASVGCDVSHLKRDPERLTGLVLLGIKDKDQFPLLFVRNDCADMAIDEDDVDPTFIARARALAITGTHLSTPRTQRAARKALDAAREAGVKRVLDIDYRPVLWGLTSIGDGETRFVADESVSQHMARWLGDFDLIVGTEEEFHIAGNSTDTLDALREVRRHSDAVLVCKIGARGCVIFEGDIPRHLEDGILVEGVKVEVMNVLGAGDAFMSGFLRGYLRDESWDTCGHYANACGALVVSRHGCAPAMPTEAELFDYLSRRESVPRPDLDDHLTHLHRVTTRRVAHWESVLGLAFDHRRQFLDMARDVEGDPERLPRLKQLLVEATRSAAQQAGIQRPAILCDDVLGQDALNDTAALDWWVGRPVELPSSRPLRFQHGDDIGSQLRRWPRHHIVKCLVFYHPDDEATLRLDQEARLRQLYDACCMSGHELLIEVIPPRQADAPACDETTVPRSLERLYNLGIRPDWWKLPALTTQGWERVSRIISARDAWCHGVVLLGLDAPIEEVKRGFEQAARFPICKGFTVGRTLFTAPSQAWLSGSIDDATLIRQAADNYLDLITHWQQLRDAHCGAADVSPATPLAEGVLQ
;
A
#
# COMPACT_ATOMS: atom_id res chain seq x y z
N MET A 1 46.19 -4.01 18.45
CA MET A 1 44.77 -3.90 18.84
C MET A 1 44.18 -2.74 18.09
N THR A 2 43.68 -2.98 16.92
CA THR A 2 42.96 -1.99 16.04
C THR A 2 41.56 -1.83 16.60
N ARG A 3 41.24 -0.64 17.14
CA ARG A 3 39.86 -0.27 17.51
C ARG A 3 39.05 -0.25 16.23
N HIS A 4 38.11 -1.20 16.08
CA HIS A 4 37.04 -1.09 15.09
C HIS A 4 36.23 0.16 15.45
N SER A 5 36.11 1.08 14.52
CA SER A 5 35.08 2.14 14.57
C SER A 5 33.72 1.47 14.70
N PRO A 6 32.85 1.94 15.62
CA PRO A 6 31.50 1.43 15.66
C PRO A 6 30.84 1.73 14.30
N HIS A 7 30.30 0.69 13.63
CA HIS A 7 29.44 0.88 12.47
C HIS A 7 28.28 1.80 12.89
N SER A 8 28.03 2.86 12.13
CA SER A 8 26.77 3.59 12.28
C SER A 8 25.61 2.60 12.11
N PRO A 9 24.62 2.60 13.01
CA PRO A 9 23.47 1.73 12.87
C PRO A 9 22.80 1.98 11.52
N ASP A 10 22.54 0.92 10.76
CA ASP A 10 21.85 0.98 9.48
C ASP A 10 20.34 0.70 9.60
N LEU A 11 19.90 0.27 10.79
CA LEU A 11 18.50 0.13 11.17
C LEU A 11 18.13 1.14 12.26
N ASP A 12 16.96 1.75 12.14
CA ASP A 12 16.42 2.59 13.20
C ASP A 12 15.76 1.74 14.29
N VAL A 13 14.96 0.73 13.91
CA VAL A 13 14.25 -0.10 14.88
C VAL A 13 14.12 -1.55 14.41
N ILE A 14 14.35 -2.47 15.35
CA ILE A 14 13.96 -3.88 15.22
C ILE A 14 12.74 -4.11 16.10
N CYS A 15 11.62 -4.55 15.51
CA CYS A 15 10.42 -4.96 16.23
C CYS A 15 10.45 -6.47 16.44
N LEU A 16 10.54 -6.93 17.70
CA LEU A 16 10.51 -8.33 18.06
C LEU A 16 9.13 -8.70 18.57
N GLY A 17 8.53 -9.71 17.95
CA GLY A 17 7.33 -10.25 18.54
C GLY A 17 6.30 -10.81 17.55
N ARG A 18 5.03 -10.55 17.85
CA ARG A 18 3.88 -11.08 17.11
C ARG A 18 3.74 -10.50 15.71
N VAL A 19 3.49 -11.40 14.76
CA VAL A 19 3.00 -11.09 13.43
C VAL A 19 1.97 -12.14 13.02
N ALA A 20 0.81 -11.72 12.57
CA ALA A 20 -0.32 -12.60 12.26
C ALA A 20 -1.12 -12.02 11.09
N VAL A 21 -2.01 -12.84 10.52
CA VAL A 21 -2.98 -12.35 9.55
C VAL A 21 -4.26 -11.97 10.27
N ASP A 22 -4.69 -10.73 10.09
CA ASP A 22 -5.97 -10.23 10.55
C ASP A 22 -7.01 -10.34 9.42
N LEU A 23 -8.14 -11.00 9.73
CA LEU A 23 -9.30 -11.14 8.86
C LEU A 23 -10.42 -10.25 9.39
N TYR A 24 -10.54 -9.04 8.85
CA TYR A 24 -11.57 -8.08 9.21
C TYR A 24 -12.87 -8.34 8.46
N ALA A 25 -13.98 -8.51 9.18
CA ALA A 25 -15.31 -8.57 8.59
C ALA A 25 -15.60 -7.27 7.81
N GLU A 26 -16.10 -7.40 6.58
CA GLU A 26 -16.46 -6.24 5.76
C GLU A 26 -17.85 -5.69 6.11
N GLN A 27 -18.69 -6.47 6.81
CA GLN A 27 -20.01 -6.06 7.27
C GLN A 27 -19.90 -5.35 8.62
N ILE A 28 -19.77 -4.00 8.60
CA ILE A 28 -19.78 -3.17 9.80
C ILE A 28 -21.18 -3.18 10.41
N GLY A 29 -21.27 -3.36 11.74
CA GLY A 29 -22.53 -3.48 12.48
C GLY A 29 -23.08 -4.90 12.59
N ALA A 30 -22.44 -5.88 11.94
CA ALA A 30 -22.82 -7.28 12.06
C ALA A 30 -22.10 -7.98 13.24
N ARG A 31 -22.73 -9.02 13.79
CA ARG A 31 -22.04 -9.95 14.67
C ARG A 31 -21.02 -10.74 13.85
N LEU A 32 -19.97 -11.26 14.48
CA LEU A 32 -18.93 -12.01 13.78
C LEU A 32 -19.48 -13.28 13.09
N GLU A 33 -20.45 -13.95 13.71
CA GLU A 33 -21.12 -15.13 13.16
C GLU A 33 -22.00 -14.82 11.93
N ASP A 34 -22.40 -13.55 11.74
CA ASP A 34 -23.19 -13.11 10.59
C ASP A 34 -22.33 -12.51 9.47
N ALA A 35 -21.01 -12.41 9.69
CA ALA A 35 -20.08 -11.91 8.68
C ALA A 35 -19.95 -12.91 7.53
N THR A 36 -20.17 -12.42 6.30
CA THR A 36 -20.16 -13.26 5.09
C THR A 36 -18.91 -13.07 4.24
N SER A 37 -18.11 -12.01 4.50
CA SER A 37 -16.85 -11.75 3.81
C SER A 37 -15.84 -11.06 4.73
N PHE A 38 -14.56 -11.34 4.47
CA PHE A 38 -13.46 -10.83 5.25
C PHE A 38 -12.39 -10.25 4.35
N LYS A 39 -11.80 -9.14 4.78
CA LYS A 39 -10.63 -8.55 4.15
C LYS A 39 -9.37 -8.91 4.92
N LYS A 40 -8.37 -9.41 4.21
CA LYS A 40 -7.11 -9.88 4.78
C LYS A 40 -6.14 -8.72 4.95
N TYR A 41 -5.53 -8.61 6.14
CA TYR A 41 -4.54 -7.61 6.49
C TYR A 41 -3.38 -8.21 7.28
N LEU A 42 -2.25 -7.51 7.29
CA LEU A 42 -1.19 -7.73 8.26
C LEU A 42 -1.68 -7.27 9.65
N GLY A 43 -1.38 -8.04 10.66
CA GLY A 43 -1.70 -7.79 12.07
C GLY A 43 -0.62 -8.32 13.00
N GLY A 44 -0.93 -8.27 14.31
CA GLY A 44 0.02 -8.53 15.37
C GLY A 44 0.79 -7.26 15.76
N SER A 45 0.87 -6.96 17.06
CA SER A 45 1.37 -5.67 17.56
C SER A 45 2.78 -5.33 17.05
N SER A 46 3.73 -6.26 17.12
CA SER A 46 5.09 -6.02 16.62
C SER A 46 5.14 -5.88 15.09
N GLY A 47 4.34 -6.68 14.36
CA GLY A 47 4.18 -6.57 12.91
C GLY A 47 3.60 -5.21 12.51
N ASN A 48 2.56 -4.75 13.22
CA ASN A 48 1.95 -3.44 13.00
C ASN A 48 2.95 -2.30 13.27
N MET A 49 3.74 -2.38 14.35
CA MET A 49 4.78 -1.38 14.63
C MET A 49 5.86 -1.37 13.56
N ALA A 50 6.36 -2.54 13.12
CA ALA A 50 7.37 -2.62 12.05
C ALA A 50 6.85 -2.02 10.75
N TYR A 51 5.60 -2.31 10.39
CA TYR A 51 4.93 -1.75 9.24
C TYR A 51 4.74 -0.23 9.37
N GLY A 52 4.21 0.23 10.52
CA GLY A 52 3.92 1.64 10.76
C GLY A 52 5.18 2.50 10.80
N THR A 53 6.24 2.05 11.48
CA THR A 53 7.52 2.78 11.54
C THR A 53 8.20 2.86 10.17
N ALA A 54 8.13 1.78 9.36
CA ALA A 54 8.62 1.81 7.98
C ALA A 54 7.84 2.83 7.12
N ARG A 55 6.51 2.89 7.24
CA ARG A 55 5.70 3.90 6.54
C ARG A 55 6.01 5.33 6.95
N LEU A 56 6.47 5.52 8.18
CA LEU A 56 6.89 6.82 8.70
C LEU A 56 8.37 7.15 8.40
N GLY A 57 9.01 6.40 7.49
CA GLY A 57 10.34 6.69 6.98
C GLY A 57 11.49 6.24 7.90
N LEU A 58 11.25 5.30 8.82
CA LEU A 58 12.31 4.65 9.58
C LEU A 58 12.80 3.38 8.87
N ASN A 59 14.08 3.08 8.97
CA ASN A 59 14.67 1.82 8.55
C ASN A 59 14.29 0.73 9.57
N SER A 60 13.12 0.12 9.35
CA SER A 60 12.52 -0.83 10.27
C SER A 60 12.83 -2.27 9.89
N SER A 61 12.89 -3.15 10.87
CA SER A 61 12.99 -4.59 10.66
C SER A 61 12.04 -5.36 11.58
N MET A 62 11.57 -6.52 11.07
CA MET A 62 10.77 -7.47 11.85
C MET A 62 11.59 -8.70 12.21
N LEU A 63 11.74 -8.95 13.52
CA LEU A 63 12.31 -10.19 14.06
C LEU A 63 11.19 -11.07 14.61
N GLY A 64 11.00 -12.25 14.00
CA GLY A 64 9.89 -13.13 14.37
C GLY A 64 9.85 -14.39 13.52
N ARG A 65 8.71 -15.10 13.60
CA ARG A 65 8.43 -16.27 12.76
C ARG A 65 7.06 -16.18 12.12
N VAL A 66 6.96 -16.68 10.88
CA VAL A 66 5.71 -16.94 10.14
C VAL A 66 5.73 -18.39 9.65
N GLY A 67 4.57 -18.93 9.31
CA GLY A 67 4.50 -20.27 8.70
C GLY A 67 5.14 -20.30 7.32
N ASN A 68 5.59 -21.49 6.90
CA ASN A 68 6.11 -21.70 5.55
C ASN A 68 4.98 -22.01 4.55
N GLU A 69 3.99 -21.11 4.50
CA GLU A 69 2.79 -21.22 3.66
C GLU A 69 2.32 -19.81 3.18
N GLN A 70 1.24 -19.76 2.39
CA GLN A 70 0.81 -18.55 1.68
C GLN A 70 0.49 -17.35 2.60
N MET A 71 0.02 -17.60 3.84
CA MET A 71 -0.27 -16.51 4.79
C MET A 71 1.03 -15.94 5.37
N GLY A 72 2.01 -16.81 5.63
CA GLY A 72 3.36 -16.38 6.02
C GLY A 72 4.06 -15.59 4.92
N GLU A 73 3.96 -16.03 3.67
CA GLU A 73 4.52 -15.28 2.53
C GLU A 73 3.82 -13.93 2.35
N PHE A 74 2.49 -13.88 2.48
CA PHE A 74 1.74 -12.62 2.46
C PHE A 74 2.28 -11.60 3.49
N LEU A 75 2.52 -12.02 4.73
CA LEU A 75 3.03 -11.12 5.78
C LEU A 75 4.44 -10.60 5.45
N ARG A 76 5.30 -11.46 4.90
CA ARG A 76 6.65 -11.07 4.47
C ARG A 76 6.60 -10.06 3.31
N GLU A 77 5.76 -10.31 2.31
CA GLU A 77 5.57 -9.42 1.16
C GLU A 77 4.98 -8.07 1.59
N GLU A 78 3.99 -8.05 2.49
CA GLU A 78 3.39 -6.81 2.99
C GLU A 78 4.41 -5.95 3.74
N LEU A 79 5.21 -6.54 4.64
CA LEU A 79 6.28 -5.82 5.34
C LEU A 79 7.35 -5.32 4.36
N ALA A 80 7.82 -6.17 3.45
CA ALA A 80 8.81 -5.80 2.46
C ALA A 80 8.32 -4.68 1.52
N SER A 81 7.01 -4.66 1.20
CA SER A 81 6.41 -3.67 0.31
C SER A 81 6.51 -2.23 0.81
N VAL A 82 6.60 -2.06 2.13
CA VAL A 82 6.79 -0.74 2.78
C VAL A 82 8.25 -0.46 3.16
N GLY A 83 9.19 -1.30 2.71
CA GLY A 83 10.62 -1.15 2.98
C GLY A 83 11.09 -1.72 4.32
N CYS A 84 10.26 -2.50 5.01
CA CYS A 84 10.69 -3.18 6.23
C CYS A 84 11.62 -4.36 5.89
N ASP A 85 12.76 -4.47 6.59
CA ASP A 85 13.67 -5.60 6.47
C ASP A 85 13.04 -6.86 7.09
N VAL A 86 12.84 -7.88 6.27
CA VAL A 86 12.27 -9.18 6.64
C VAL A 86 13.31 -10.30 6.69
N SER A 87 14.60 -9.99 6.68
CA SER A 87 15.69 -10.98 6.66
C SER A 87 15.67 -11.89 7.91
N HIS A 88 15.21 -11.36 9.04
CA HIS A 88 15.08 -12.08 10.32
C HIS A 88 13.63 -12.47 10.65
N LEU A 89 12.72 -12.34 9.72
CA LEU A 89 11.38 -12.93 9.80
C LEU A 89 11.44 -14.34 9.20
N LYS A 90 11.72 -15.34 10.04
CA LYS A 90 11.98 -16.73 9.64
C LYS A 90 10.70 -17.47 9.27
N ARG A 91 10.82 -18.43 8.35
CA ARG A 91 9.73 -19.37 8.02
C ARG A 91 9.82 -20.58 8.94
N ASP A 92 8.73 -20.87 9.66
CA ASP A 92 8.60 -22.07 10.48
C ASP A 92 8.11 -23.24 9.60
N PRO A 93 8.84 -24.35 9.52
CA PRO A 93 8.45 -25.47 8.64
C PRO A 93 7.35 -26.36 9.21
N GLU A 94 7.02 -26.23 10.50
CA GLU A 94 6.12 -27.13 11.22
C GLU A 94 4.81 -26.46 11.62
N ARG A 95 4.80 -25.10 11.75
CA ARG A 95 3.68 -24.34 12.27
C ARG A 95 3.09 -23.40 11.23
N LEU A 96 1.78 -23.21 11.32
CA LEU A 96 1.07 -22.24 10.49
C LEU A 96 1.19 -20.82 11.08
N THR A 97 0.99 -19.85 10.21
CA THR A 97 0.82 -18.45 10.59
C THR A 97 -0.44 -18.27 11.43
N GLY A 98 -0.36 -17.50 12.51
CA GLY A 98 -1.52 -17.18 13.34
C GLY A 98 -2.54 -16.34 12.58
N LEU A 99 -3.82 -16.60 12.84
CA LEU A 99 -4.94 -15.84 12.29
C LEU A 99 -5.73 -15.17 13.41
N VAL A 100 -6.26 -13.99 13.14
CA VAL A 100 -7.22 -13.31 14.02
C VAL A 100 -8.44 -12.94 13.18
N LEU A 101 -9.64 -13.36 13.60
CA LEU A 101 -10.89 -12.92 13.00
C LEU A 101 -11.42 -11.75 13.82
N LEU A 102 -11.81 -10.68 13.12
CA LEU A 102 -12.21 -9.42 13.76
C LEU A 102 -13.51 -8.92 13.15
N GLY A 103 -14.38 -8.41 14.02
CA GLY A 103 -15.61 -7.70 13.64
C GLY A 103 -15.60 -6.26 14.16
N ILE A 104 -16.32 -5.39 13.49
CA ILE A 104 -16.66 -4.05 13.98
C ILE A 104 -18.17 -4.04 14.14
N LYS A 105 -18.64 -4.29 15.37
CA LYS A 105 -20.07 -4.32 15.66
C LYS A 105 -20.64 -2.92 15.89
N ASP A 106 -19.95 -2.15 16.71
CA ASP A 106 -20.24 -0.75 16.96
C ASP A 106 -18.96 -0.03 17.45
N LYS A 107 -19.07 1.22 17.90
CA LYS A 107 -17.93 2.01 18.39
C LYS A 107 -17.27 1.47 19.66
N ASP A 108 -17.95 0.58 20.39
CA ASP A 108 -17.54 0.05 21.70
C ASP A 108 -17.28 -1.46 21.67
N GLN A 109 -17.78 -2.20 20.67
CA GLN A 109 -17.70 -3.66 20.57
C GLN A 109 -16.98 -4.11 19.30
N PHE A 110 -15.86 -4.82 19.51
CA PHE A 110 -14.98 -5.32 18.46
C PHE A 110 -14.72 -6.81 18.68
N PRO A 111 -15.64 -7.71 18.26
CA PRO A 111 -15.46 -9.15 18.44
C PRO A 111 -14.12 -9.63 17.85
N LEU A 112 -13.37 -10.37 18.67
CA LEU A 112 -12.05 -10.87 18.34
C LEU A 112 -11.97 -12.37 18.62
N LEU A 113 -11.60 -13.16 17.62
CA LEU A 113 -11.31 -14.58 17.76
C LEU A 113 -9.86 -14.86 17.34
N PHE A 114 -9.04 -15.32 18.29
CA PHE A 114 -7.67 -15.70 18.04
C PHE A 114 -7.57 -17.19 17.64
N VAL A 115 -7.21 -17.46 16.38
CA VAL A 115 -6.85 -18.79 15.89
C VAL A 115 -5.33 -18.91 15.93
N ARG A 116 -4.78 -19.12 17.15
CA ARG A 116 -3.34 -18.99 17.41
C ARG A 116 -2.78 -20.13 18.26
N ASN A 117 -3.37 -21.29 18.23
CA ASN A 117 -2.86 -22.45 18.96
C ASN A 117 -1.58 -22.95 18.31
N ASP A 118 -0.45 -22.91 19.04
CA ASP A 118 0.88 -23.35 18.58
C ASP A 118 1.27 -22.78 17.20
N CYS A 119 0.98 -21.48 16.96
CA CYS A 119 1.33 -20.81 15.71
C CYS A 119 2.81 -20.39 15.65
N ALA A 120 3.29 -20.08 14.45
CA ALA A 120 4.69 -19.84 14.15
C ALA A 120 5.32 -18.71 14.99
N ASP A 121 4.62 -17.58 15.16
CA ASP A 121 5.14 -16.42 15.91
C ASP A 121 5.30 -16.67 17.42
N MET A 122 4.58 -17.66 17.97
CA MET A 122 4.77 -18.10 19.36
C MET A 122 5.90 -19.13 19.50
N ALA A 123 6.48 -19.57 18.39
CA ALA A 123 7.57 -20.53 18.35
C ALA A 123 8.96 -19.89 18.25
N ILE A 124 9.04 -18.55 18.27
CA ILE A 124 10.33 -17.86 18.35
C ILE A 124 11.08 -18.26 19.62
N ASP A 125 12.38 -18.49 19.51
CA ASP A 125 13.25 -18.84 20.64
C ASP A 125 14.63 -18.17 20.53
N GLU A 126 15.52 -18.52 21.47
CA GLU A 126 16.86 -17.92 21.55
C GLU A 126 17.73 -18.16 20.31
N ASP A 127 17.48 -19.22 19.53
CA ASP A 127 18.24 -19.52 18.31
C ASP A 127 17.83 -18.61 17.13
N ASP A 128 16.72 -17.90 17.25
CA ASP A 128 16.28 -16.91 16.27
C ASP A 128 16.96 -15.55 16.44
N VAL A 129 17.53 -15.31 17.61
CA VAL A 129 18.13 -14.03 17.96
C VAL A 129 19.62 -14.04 17.63
N ASP A 130 20.00 -13.23 16.66
CA ASP A 130 21.39 -12.95 16.31
C ASP A 130 21.84 -11.64 16.99
N PRO A 131 22.78 -11.68 17.96
CA PRO A 131 23.30 -10.48 18.61
C PRO A 131 23.93 -9.48 17.65
N THR A 132 24.54 -9.95 16.56
CA THR A 132 25.17 -9.06 15.56
C THR A 132 24.13 -8.30 14.75
N PHE A 133 22.97 -8.89 14.51
CA PHE A 133 21.84 -8.24 13.90
C PHE A 133 21.22 -7.19 14.83
N ILE A 134 21.02 -7.52 16.11
CA ILE A 134 20.50 -6.56 17.10
C ILE A 134 21.41 -5.32 17.17
N ALA A 135 22.71 -5.49 17.15
CA ALA A 135 23.69 -4.39 17.23
C ALA A 135 23.64 -3.40 16.05
N ARG A 136 22.94 -3.73 14.95
CA ARG A 136 22.73 -2.84 13.79
C ARG A 136 21.66 -1.78 14.02
N ALA A 137 20.84 -1.91 15.07
CA ALA A 137 19.72 -1.03 15.30
C ALA A 137 20.03 0.10 16.30
N ARG A 138 19.27 1.20 16.18
CA ARG A 138 19.22 2.25 17.21
C ARG A 138 18.33 1.85 18.38
N ALA A 139 17.25 1.07 18.10
CA ALA A 139 16.32 0.57 19.11
C ALA A 139 15.86 -0.86 18.83
N LEU A 140 15.58 -1.59 19.92
CA LEU A 140 14.85 -2.86 19.94
C LEU A 140 13.52 -2.63 20.64
N ALA A 141 12.40 -2.81 19.93
CA ALA A 141 11.04 -2.70 20.44
C ALA A 141 10.45 -4.10 20.67
N ILE A 142 9.91 -4.33 21.88
CA ILE A 142 9.29 -5.59 22.30
C ILE A 142 7.89 -5.28 22.82
N THR A 143 6.94 -6.20 22.62
CA THR A 143 5.60 -6.11 23.19
C THR A 143 5.43 -7.10 24.35
N GLY A 144 4.67 -6.72 25.37
CA GLY A 144 4.42 -7.56 26.55
C GLY A 144 3.74 -8.88 26.23
N THR A 145 3.00 -8.97 25.14
CA THR A 145 2.44 -10.24 24.64
C THR A 145 3.51 -11.30 24.37
N HIS A 146 4.74 -10.90 24.03
CA HIS A 146 5.88 -11.80 23.83
C HIS A 146 6.58 -12.22 25.13
N LEU A 147 6.17 -11.66 26.25
CA LEU A 147 6.63 -12.06 27.59
C LEU A 147 5.68 -13.09 28.24
N SER A 148 4.65 -13.59 27.51
CA SER A 148 3.60 -14.44 28.04
C SER A 148 3.97 -15.94 28.14
N THR A 149 4.97 -16.42 27.39
CA THR A 149 5.38 -17.83 27.39
C THR A 149 6.86 -18.02 27.68
N PRO A 150 7.28 -19.14 28.33
CA PRO A 150 8.69 -19.38 28.65
C PRO A 150 9.61 -19.39 27.42
N ARG A 151 9.11 -19.81 26.26
CA ARG A 151 9.88 -19.87 25.01
C ARG A 151 10.19 -18.47 24.49
N THR A 152 9.15 -17.65 24.33
CA THR A 152 9.29 -16.26 23.84
C THR A 152 10.07 -15.38 24.82
N GLN A 153 9.97 -15.67 26.14
CA GLN A 153 10.76 -15.00 27.17
C GLN A 153 12.27 -15.22 27.01
N ARG A 154 12.71 -16.45 26.63
CA ARG A 154 14.14 -16.70 26.39
C ARG A 154 14.66 -15.91 25.20
N ALA A 155 13.88 -15.86 24.11
CA ALA A 155 14.22 -15.03 22.95
C ALA A 155 14.29 -13.55 23.32
N ALA A 156 13.29 -13.03 24.05
CA ALA A 156 13.27 -11.65 24.52
C ALA A 156 14.47 -11.34 25.44
N ARG A 157 14.81 -12.23 26.37
CA ARG A 157 15.97 -12.06 27.27
C ARG A 157 17.27 -11.95 26.48
N LYS A 158 17.51 -12.88 25.56
CA LYS A 158 18.72 -12.86 24.72
C LYS A 158 18.80 -11.59 23.88
N ALA A 159 17.66 -11.13 23.32
CA ALA A 159 17.62 -9.90 22.53
C ALA A 159 17.90 -8.64 23.38
N LEU A 160 17.34 -8.56 24.59
CA LEU A 160 17.59 -7.46 25.52
C LEU A 160 19.03 -7.42 26.01
N ASP A 161 19.63 -8.60 26.31
CA ASP A 161 21.03 -8.69 26.73
C ASP A 161 21.96 -8.25 25.59
N ALA A 162 21.70 -8.69 24.35
CA ALA A 162 22.43 -8.24 23.16
C ALA A 162 22.28 -6.73 22.91
N ALA A 163 21.07 -6.19 23.06
CA ALA A 163 20.81 -4.77 22.93
C ALA A 163 21.56 -3.95 23.99
N ARG A 164 21.59 -4.42 25.25
CA ARG A 164 22.30 -3.78 26.34
C ARG A 164 23.82 -3.76 26.07
N GLU A 165 24.39 -4.89 25.65
CA GLU A 165 25.82 -5.01 25.33
C GLU A 165 26.24 -4.10 24.16
N ALA A 166 25.36 -3.92 23.18
CA ALA A 166 25.59 -3.08 22.01
C ALA A 166 25.22 -1.59 22.21
N GLY A 167 24.61 -1.21 23.35
CA GLY A 167 24.15 0.15 23.60
C GLY A 167 22.90 0.54 22.78
N VAL A 168 22.12 -0.44 22.35
CA VAL A 168 20.85 -0.25 21.62
C VAL A 168 19.75 0.10 22.62
N LYS A 169 18.95 1.14 22.34
CA LYS A 169 17.78 1.54 23.14
C LYS A 169 16.76 0.40 23.21
N ARG A 170 16.17 0.16 24.37
CA ARG A 170 15.21 -0.93 24.63
C ARG A 170 13.86 -0.36 24.94
N VAL A 171 12.87 -0.71 24.15
CA VAL A 171 11.53 -0.14 24.16
C VAL A 171 10.50 -1.24 24.46
N LEU A 172 9.60 -1.00 25.41
CA LEU A 172 8.46 -1.85 25.74
C LEU A 172 7.16 -1.15 25.39
N ASP A 173 6.31 -1.79 24.59
CA ASP A 173 4.86 -1.56 24.61
C ASP A 173 4.26 -2.64 25.53
N ILE A 174 3.58 -2.22 26.59
CA ILE A 174 3.04 -3.17 27.58
C ILE A 174 2.06 -4.14 26.92
N ASP A 175 1.24 -3.69 25.94
CA ASP A 175 0.34 -4.52 25.09
C ASP A 175 -0.20 -5.76 25.82
N TYR A 176 -0.94 -5.55 26.90
CA TYR A 176 -1.51 -6.62 27.69
C TYR A 176 -2.76 -7.20 27.02
N ARG A 177 -2.77 -8.53 26.91
CA ARG A 177 -3.91 -9.29 26.34
C ARG A 177 -4.19 -10.50 27.23
N PRO A 178 -5.23 -10.47 28.08
CA PRO A 178 -5.54 -11.54 29.03
C PRO A 178 -5.61 -12.94 28.42
N VAL A 179 -6.19 -13.06 27.21
CA VAL A 179 -6.29 -14.32 26.47
C VAL A 179 -4.92 -14.97 26.19
N LEU A 180 -3.89 -14.16 25.92
CA LEU A 180 -2.54 -14.67 25.66
C LEU A 180 -1.78 -15.07 26.92
N TRP A 181 -2.26 -14.62 28.07
CA TRP A 181 -1.79 -15.02 29.41
C TRP A 181 -2.60 -16.18 30.00
N GLY A 182 -3.61 -16.69 29.25
CA GLY A 182 -4.44 -17.79 29.69
C GLY A 182 -5.45 -17.41 30.77
N LEU A 183 -5.76 -16.12 30.93
CA LEU A 183 -6.68 -15.60 31.96
C LEU A 183 -8.13 -15.54 31.49
N THR A 184 -8.37 -15.64 30.18
CA THR A 184 -9.70 -15.73 29.58
C THR A 184 -9.78 -16.93 28.65
N SER A 185 -11.00 -17.31 28.23
CA SER A 185 -11.19 -18.38 27.25
C SER A 185 -10.62 -17.98 25.89
N ILE A 186 -10.22 -18.96 25.07
CA ILE A 186 -9.69 -18.75 23.71
C ILE A 186 -10.64 -17.95 22.82
N GLY A 187 -11.96 -18.08 23.06
CA GLY A 187 -13.00 -17.34 22.33
C GLY A 187 -13.22 -15.90 22.81
N ASP A 188 -12.61 -15.49 23.91
CA ASP A 188 -12.76 -14.15 24.50
C ASP A 188 -11.50 -13.31 24.21
N GLY A 189 -11.41 -12.81 23.00
CA GLY A 189 -10.35 -11.88 22.58
C GLY A 189 -10.66 -10.40 22.86
N GLU A 190 -11.90 -10.07 23.23
CA GLU A 190 -12.35 -8.70 23.48
C GLU A 190 -11.90 -8.16 24.83
N THR A 191 -11.86 -9.01 25.86
CA THR A 191 -11.49 -8.60 27.21
C THR A 191 -10.08 -8.00 27.22
N ARG A 192 -9.98 -6.73 27.63
CA ARG A 192 -8.73 -5.95 27.64
C ARG A 192 -8.03 -5.96 28.97
N PHE A 193 -8.79 -6.09 30.05
CA PHE A 193 -8.30 -6.02 31.41
C PHE A 193 -8.82 -7.16 32.26
N VAL A 194 -7.92 -7.93 32.85
CA VAL A 194 -8.14 -8.88 33.95
C VAL A 194 -7.02 -8.67 34.93
N ALA A 195 -7.34 -8.17 36.12
CA ALA A 195 -6.34 -8.01 37.17
C ALA A 195 -5.81 -9.38 37.61
N ASP A 196 -4.51 -9.55 37.55
CA ASP A 196 -3.83 -10.77 37.98
C ASP A 196 -2.46 -10.46 38.59
N GLU A 197 -2.31 -10.72 39.89
CA GLU A 197 -1.10 -10.42 40.63
C GLU A 197 0.13 -11.18 40.10
N SER A 198 -0.07 -12.41 39.60
CA SER A 198 1.03 -13.22 39.07
C SER A 198 1.59 -12.61 37.78
N VAL A 199 0.72 -12.07 36.93
CA VAL A 199 1.12 -11.34 35.72
C VAL A 199 1.84 -10.04 36.10
N SER A 200 1.31 -9.28 37.05
CA SER A 200 1.94 -8.04 37.55
C SER A 200 3.34 -8.31 38.09
N GLN A 201 3.50 -9.32 38.95
CA GLN A 201 4.81 -9.75 39.48
C GLN A 201 5.74 -10.24 38.37
N HIS A 202 5.20 -10.89 37.34
CA HIS A 202 5.99 -11.30 36.19
C HIS A 202 6.49 -10.11 35.37
N MET A 203 5.61 -9.15 35.06
CA MET A 203 5.96 -7.92 34.34
C MET A 203 7.01 -7.09 35.08
N ALA A 204 6.89 -6.95 36.42
CA ALA A 204 7.82 -6.20 37.25
C ALA A 204 9.29 -6.65 37.11
N ARG A 205 9.51 -7.94 36.78
CA ARG A 205 10.88 -8.49 36.57
C ARG A 205 11.53 -8.01 35.28
N TRP A 206 10.75 -7.46 34.35
CA TRP A 206 11.22 -7.00 33.05
C TRP A 206 11.39 -5.49 32.96
N LEU A 207 10.61 -4.71 33.77
CA LEU A 207 10.52 -3.25 33.66
C LEU A 207 11.88 -2.56 33.72
N GLY A 208 12.83 -3.05 34.53
CA GLY A 208 14.18 -2.50 34.65
C GLY A 208 15.08 -2.72 33.44
N ASP A 209 14.65 -3.51 32.47
CA ASP A 209 15.43 -3.78 31.26
C ASP A 209 15.22 -2.76 30.14
N PHE A 210 14.28 -1.83 30.28
CA PHE A 210 13.85 -0.91 29.22
C PHE A 210 14.28 0.53 29.49
N ASP A 211 14.46 1.29 28.40
CA ASP A 211 14.77 2.72 28.41
C ASP A 211 13.52 3.58 28.14
N LEU A 212 12.50 2.96 27.51
CA LEU A 212 11.18 3.56 27.23
C LEU A 212 10.11 2.51 27.46
N ILE A 213 9.06 2.86 28.23
CA ILE A 213 7.89 2.00 28.50
C ILE A 213 6.63 2.79 28.12
N VAL A 214 5.82 2.21 27.25
CA VAL A 214 4.57 2.80 26.74
C VAL A 214 3.40 1.89 27.08
N GLY A 215 2.28 2.45 27.52
CA GLY A 215 1.07 1.67 27.82
C GLY A 215 -0.15 2.58 27.96
N THR A 216 -1.33 1.99 27.96
CA THR A 216 -2.57 2.63 28.38
C THR A 216 -2.64 2.73 29.93
N GLU A 217 -3.57 3.51 30.47
CA GLU A 217 -3.83 3.52 31.92
C GLU A 217 -4.06 2.10 32.45
N GLU A 218 -4.89 1.30 31.78
CA GLU A 218 -5.20 -0.08 32.16
C GLU A 218 -3.96 -1.02 32.07
N GLU A 219 -3.12 -0.84 31.07
CA GLU A 219 -1.87 -1.58 30.92
C GLU A 219 -0.87 -1.23 32.03
N PHE A 220 -0.80 0.04 32.43
CA PHE A 220 -0.04 0.44 33.63
C PHE A 220 -0.65 -0.12 34.92
N HIS A 221 -1.99 -0.24 35.03
CA HIS A 221 -2.63 -0.89 36.18
C HIS A 221 -2.15 -2.34 36.36
N ILE A 222 -1.97 -3.08 35.25
CA ILE A 222 -1.40 -4.42 35.30
C ILE A 222 0.08 -4.37 35.67
N ALA A 223 0.88 -3.55 34.99
CA ALA A 223 2.33 -3.50 35.22
C ALA A 223 2.69 -3.05 36.64
N GLY A 224 1.91 -2.13 37.24
CA GLY A 224 2.09 -1.58 38.56
C GLY A 224 1.21 -2.21 39.66
N ASN A 225 0.43 -3.25 39.33
CA ASN A 225 -0.45 -3.96 40.29
C ASN A 225 -1.37 -3.01 41.10
N SER A 226 -1.95 -2.01 40.44
CA SER A 226 -2.84 -1.04 41.08
C SER A 226 -3.93 -0.59 40.10
N THR A 227 -5.14 -0.32 40.57
CA THR A 227 -6.22 0.27 39.77
C THR A 227 -6.22 1.80 39.77
N ASP A 228 -5.35 2.42 40.57
CA ASP A 228 -5.07 3.85 40.50
C ASP A 228 -3.88 4.10 39.58
N THR A 229 -4.07 4.94 38.55
CA THR A 229 -3.06 5.21 37.51
C THR A 229 -1.78 5.79 38.07
N LEU A 230 -1.84 6.73 39.02
CA LEU A 230 -0.66 7.34 39.60
C LEU A 230 0.11 6.35 40.51
N ASP A 231 -0.61 5.56 41.26
CA ASP A 231 0.02 4.54 42.12
C ASP A 231 0.64 3.43 41.26
N ALA A 232 -0.01 3.02 40.17
CA ALA A 232 0.55 2.09 39.21
C ALA A 232 1.84 2.64 38.56
N LEU A 233 1.82 3.88 38.08
CA LEU A 233 3.01 4.53 37.52
C LEU A 233 4.15 4.66 38.54
N ARG A 234 3.84 5.00 39.81
CA ARG A 234 4.85 5.04 40.90
C ARG A 234 5.44 3.66 41.17
N GLU A 235 4.64 2.62 41.11
CA GLU A 235 5.14 1.24 41.28
C GLU A 235 6.05 0.85 40.11
N VAL A 236 5.65 1.11 38.87
CA VAL A 236 6.51 0.89 37.68
C VAL A 236 7.82 1.68 37.80
N ARG A 237 7.76 2.95 38.26
CA ARG A 237 8.96 3.78 38.50
C ARG A 237 9.91 3.19 39.54
N ARG A 238 9.42 2.47 40.56
CA ARG A 238 10.31 1.76 41.53
C ARG A 238 11.13 0.64 40.92
N HIS A 239 10.65 0.10 39.79
CA HIS A 239 11.31 -0.99 39.07
C HIS A 239 12.10 -0.54 37.85
N SER A 240 11.93 0.73 37.39
CA SER A 240 12.51 1.20 36.13
C SER A 240 12.80 2.70 36.12
N ASP A 241 13.98 3.05 35.61
CA ASP A 241 14.37 4.44 35.30
C ASP A 241 13.94 4.87 33.89
N ALA A 242 13.20 4.03 33.15
CA ALA A 242 12.73 4.31 31.79
C ALA A 242 11.87 5.57 31.71
N VAL A 243 11.84 6.22 30.56
CA VAL A 243 10.79 7.19 30.25
C VAL A 243 9.45 6.45 30.18
N LEU A 244 8.44 6.90 30.93
CA LEU A 244 7.11 6.30 30.95
C LEU A 244 6.17 7.16 30.09
N VAL A 245 5.42 6.52 29.19
CA VAL A 245 4.42 7.17 28.32
C VAL A 245 3.06 6.54 28.56
N CYS A 246 2.19 7.27 29.26
CA CYS A 246 0.84 6.82 29.58
C CYS A 246 -0.16 7.34 28.53
N LYS A 247 -0.74 6.44 27.73
CA LYS A 247 -1.82 6.73 26.77
C LYS A 247 -3.13 6.91 27.54
N ILE A 248 -3.76 8.06 27.42
CA ILE A 248 -5.00 8.43 28.15
C ILE A 248 -6.20 8.59 27.19
N GLY A 249 -6.24 7.77 26.16
CA GLY A 249 -7.31 7.70 25.15
C GLY A 249 -7.43 9.01 24.36
N ALA A 250 -8.66 9.50 24.19
CA ALA A 250 -8.93 10.73 23.43
C ALA A 250 -8.31 11.99 24.05
N ARG A 251 -7.87 11.94 25.32
CA ARG A 251 -7.17 13.05 25.97
C ARG A 251 -5.70 13.17 25.53
N GLY A 252 -5.14 12.13 24.88
CA GLY A 252 -3.77 12.10 24.40
C GLY A 252 -2.84 11.21 25.20
N CYS A 253 -1.69 11.73 25.62
CA CYS A 253 -0.72 10.99 26.45
C CYS A 253 -0.01 11.92 27.43
N VAL A 254 0.55 11.30 28.47
CA VAL A 254 1.41 11.99 29.46
C VAL A 254 2.75 11.28 29.52
N ILE A 255 3.84 12.03 29.49
CA ILE A 255 5.21 11.53 29.45
C ILE A 255 5.91 11.92 30.77
N PHE A 256 6.62 10.96 31.35
CA PHE A 256 7.36 11.11 32.59
C PHE A 256 8.83 10.67 32.40
N GLU A 257 9.73 11.64 32.46
CA GLU A 257 11.18 11.38 32.39
C GLU A 257 11.77 10.95 33.72
N GLY A 258 11.20 11.41 34.83
CA GLY A 258 11.68 11.17 36.19
C GLY A 258 10.55 10.76 37.13
N ASP A 259 10.54 11.31 38.34
CA ASP A 259 9.56 11.00 39.39
C ASP A 259 8.12 11.25 38.94
N ILE A 260 7.20 10.41 39.40
CA ILE A 260 5.77 10.55 39.10
C ILE A 260 5.16 11.64 40.00
N PRO A 261 4.58 12.70 39.45
CA PRO A 261 4.05 13.83 40.19
C PRO A 261 2.78 13.48 40.99
N ARG A 262 2.19 14.50 41.63
CA ARG A 262 0.96 14.30 42.42
C ARG A 262 -0.28 14.20 41.54
N HIS A 263 -0.30 14.91 40.42
CA HIS A 263 -1.40 14.84 39.43
C HIS A 263 -0.85 14.39 38.11
N LEU A 264 -1.66 13.65 37.36
CA LEU A 264 -1.27 13.08 36.06
C LEU A 264 -0.85 14.18 35.08
N GLU A 265 -1.58 15.29 35.10
CA GLU A 265 -1.40 16.46 34.21
C GLU A 265 -0.14 17.27 34.51
N ASP A 266 0.53 17.02 35.65
CA ASP A 266 1.81 17.67 36.00
C ASP A 266 3.01 17.05 35.23
N GLY A 267 2.81 15.92 34.53
CA GLY A 267 3.75 15.39 33.55
C GLY A 267 3.73 16.20 32.24
N ILE A 268 4.51 15.77 31.26
CA ILE A 268 4.47 16.38 29.91
C ILE A 268 3.19 15.88 29.23
N LEU A 269 2.13 16.66 29.32
CA LEU A 269 0.83 16.36 28.71
C LEU A 269 0.82 16.80 27.25
N VAL A 270 0.59 15.85 26.33
CA VAL A 270 0.38 16.13 24.91
C VAL A 270 -1.07 15.80 24.57
N GLU A 271 -1.83 16.85 24.23
CA GLU A 271 -3.25 16.72 23.94
C GLU A 271 -3.55 15.80 22.76
N GLY A 272 -4.60 15.00 22.90
CA GLY A 272 -5.07 14.10 21.86
C GLY A 272 -5.75 14.81 20.70
N VAL A 273 -5.93 14.08 19.62
CA VAL A 273 -6.65 14.56 18.44
C VAL A 273 -8.06 13.96 18.44
N LYS A 274 -9.07 14.84 18.45
CA LYS A 274 -10.48 14.41 18.44
C LYS A 274 -10.91 14.06 17.03
N VAL A 275 -11.27 12.79 16.83
CA VAL A 275 -11.80 12.26 15.56
C VAL A 275 -13.01 11.36 15.84
N GLU A 276 -13.78 11.07 14.80
CA GLU A 276 -14.79 10.03 14.89
C GLU A 276 -14.13 8.65 14.79
N VAL A 277 -14.44 7.77 15.74
CA VAL A 277 -13.84 6.44 15.85
C VAL A 277 -14.68 5.42 15.10
N MET A 278 -14.07 4.82 14.08
CA MET A 278 -14.63 3.67 13.38
C MET A 278 -14.16 2.35 14.02
N ASN A 279 -12.90 2.30 14.46
CA ASN A 279 -12.24 1.09 14.92
C ASN A 279 -11.10 1.47 15.89
N VAL A 280 -11.05 0.85 17.07
CA VAL A 280 -9.97 1.12 18.04
C VAL A 280 -8.77 0.18 17.91
N LEU A 281 -8.89 -0.86 17.07
CA LEU A 281 -7.85 -1.86 16.90
C LEU A 281 -6.64 -1.26 16.16
N GLY A 282 -5.44 -1.47 16.70
CA GLY A 282 -4.20 -0.92 16.13
C GLY A 282 -3.90 0.53 16.49
N ALA A 283 -4.78 1.21 17.25
CA ALA A 283 -4.51 2.57 17.72
C ALA A 283 -3.22 2.67 18.55
N GLY A 284 -2.98 1.69 19.42
CA GLY A 284 -1.76 1.59 20.23
C GLY A 284 -0.50 1.40 19.38
N ASP A 285 -0.56 0.51 18.39
CA ASP A 285 0.55 0.23 17.47
C ASP A 285 0.88 1.45 16.61
N ALA A 286 -0.16 2.17 16.14
CA ALA A 286 0.00 3.42 15.40
C ALA A 286 0.58 4.54 16.27
N PHE A 287 0.09 4.68 17.50
CA PHE A 287 0.65 5.59 18.50
C PHE A 287 2.13 5.30 18.70
N MET A 288 2.50 4.03 18.96
CA MET A 288 3.89 3.62 19.15
C MET A 288 4.74 3.93 17.92
N SER A 289 4.23 3.68 16.70
CA SER A 289 4.96 3.97 15.46
C SER A 289 5.26 5.47 15.32
N GLY A 290 4.28 6.32 15.59
CA GLY A 290 4.45 7.78 15.58
C GLY A 290 5.40 8.27 16.68
N PHE A 291 5.29 7.70 17.88
CA PHE A 291 6.18 8.04 19.00
C PHE A 291 7.64 7.67 18.69
N LEU A 292 7.88 6.46 18.20
CA LEU A 292 9.21 5.97 17.83
C LEU A 292 9.84 6.81 16.71
N ARG A 293 9.03 7.28 15.76
CA ARG A 293 9.53 8.16 14.69
C ARG A 293 10.16 9.43 15.26
N GLY A 294 9.50 10.10 16.21
CA GLY A 294 10.07 11.28 16.88
C GLY A 294 11.24 10.91 17.82
N TYR A 295 11.05 9.90 18.66
CA TYR A 295 12.04 9.46 19.64
C TYR A 295 13.39 9.04 19.01
N LEU A 296 13.35 8.34 17.88
CA LEU A 296 14.56 7.90 17.17
C LEU A 296 15.18 8.98 16.29
N ARG A 297 14.50 10.11 16.11
CA ARG A 297 15.01 11.32 15.46
C ARG A 297 15.49 12.37 16.47
N ASP A 298 15.50 12.01 17.77
CA ASP A 298 15.90 12.87 18.89
C ASP A 298 15.08 14.18 18.95
N GLU A 299 13.78 14.12 18.55
CA GLU A 299 12.85 15.23 18.59
C GLU A 299 12.31 15.45 20.01
N SER A 300 11.67 16.60 20.29
CA SER A 300 11.10 16.90 21.61
C SER A 300 9.99 15.93 22.00
N TRP A 301 9.80 15.71 23.30
CA TRP A 301 8.70 14.87 23.80
C TRP A 301 7.33 15.32 23.32
N ASP A 302 7.11 16.63 23.25
CA ASP A 302 5.89 17.22 22.71
C ASP A 302 5.68 16.80 21.25
N THR A 303 6.71 16.88 20.41
CA THR A 303 6.67 16.44 19.02
C THR A 303 6.42 14.92 18.90
N CYS A 304 7.10 14.11 19.73
CA CYS A 304 6.87 12.67 19.77
C CYS A 304 5.42 12.33 20.09
N GLY A 305 4.85 13.02 21.10
CA GLY A 305 3.45 12.86 21.50
C GLY A 305 2.46 13.31 20.41
N HIS A 306 2.74 14.41 19.72
CA HIS A 306 1.89 14.87 18.61
C HIS A 306 1.87 13.89 17.44
N TYR A 307 3.03 13.34 17.04
CA TYR A 307 3.08 12.30 16.00
C TYR A 307 2.32 11.05 16.42
N ALA A 308 2.51 10.62 17.64
CA ALA A 308 1.84 9.47 18.21
C ALA A 308 0.30 9.62 18.21
N ASN A 309 -0.20 10.73 18.74
CA ASN A 309 -1.63 11.02 18.81
C ASN A 309 -2.25 11.16 17.41
N ALA A 310 -1.55 11.80 16.46
CA ALA A 310 -2.04 11.94 15.09
C ALA A 310 -2.08 10.59 14.35
N CYS A 311 -1.06 9.74 14.50
CA CYS A 311 -1.06 8.38 13.93
C CYS A 311 -2.21 7.54 14.50
N GLY A 312 -2.42 7.58 15.82
CA GLY A 312 -3.55 6.93 16.47
C GLY A 312 -4.89 7.41 15.93
N ALA A 313 -5.08 8.75 15.82
CA ALA A 313 -6.29 9.34 15.28
C ALA A 313 -6.60 8.92 13.83
N LEU A 314 -5.59 8.89 12.97
CA LEU A 314 -5.74 8.44 11.58
C LEU A 314 -6.14 6.97 11.50
N VAL A 315 -5.54 6.10 12.32
CA VAL A 315 -5.87 4.66 12.31
C VAL A 315 -7.27 4.40 12.83
N VAL A 316 -7.69 5.03 13.95
CA VAL A 316 -9.04 4.79 14.50
C VAL A 316 -10.16 5.31 13.60
N SER A 317 -9.87 6.21 12.66
CA SER A 317 -10.84 6.73 11.70
C SER A 317 -10.98 5.83 10.45
N ARG A 318 -10.18 4.76 10.31
CA ARG A 318 -10.09 3.93 9.10
C ARG A 318 -10.39 2.46 9.39
N HIS A 319 -10.72 1.69 8.35
CA HIS A 319 -10.89 0.25 8.43
C HIS A 319 -9.55 -0.48 8.40
N GLY A 320 -9.34 -1.40 9.33
CA GLY A 320 -8.11 -2.20 9.44
C GLY A 320 -7.09 -1.58 10.40
N CYS A 321 -5.96 -2.24 10.55
CA CYS A 321 -4.86 -1.84 11.42
C CYS A 321 -3.63 -1.42 10.61
N ALA A 322 -2.78 -2.36 10.16
CA ALA A 322 -1.59 -2.02 9.38
C ALA A 322 -1.89 -1.19 8.12
N PRO A 323 -2.88 -1.55 7.27
CA PRO A 323 -3.15 -0.75 6.08
C PRO A 323 -3.70 0.65 6.39
N ALA A 324 -4.22 0.88 7.60
CA ALA A 324 -4.69 2.20 8.05
C ALA A 324 -3.56 3.11 8.53
N MET A 325 -2.36 2.55 8.80
CA MET A 325 -1.18 3.30 9.24
C MET A 325 -0.83 4.40 8.24
N PRO A 326 -0.61 5.65 8.69
CA PRO A 326 -0.23 6.73 7.80
C PRO A 326 1.21 6.58 7.28
N THR A 327 1.48 7.17 6.14
CA THR A 327 2.85 7.50 5.71
C THR A 327 3.31 8.80 6.35
N GLU A 328 4.61 9.07 6.25
CA GLU A 328 5.19 10.35 6.68
C GLU A 328 4.49 11.56 6.01
N ALA A 329 4.20 11.45 4.71
CA ALA A 329 3.49 12.48 3.97
C ALA A 329 2.07 12.72 4.50
N GLU A 330 1.33 11.66 4.83
CA GLU A 330 -0.01 11.77 5.42
C GLU A 330 0.04 12.36 6.82
N LEU A 331 1.01 11.96 7.64
CA LEU A 331 1.19 12.47 8.99
C LEU A 331 1.40 13.98 8.98
N PHE A 332 2.32 14.47 8.16
CA PHE A 332 2.62 15.91 8.10
C PHE A 332 1.50 16.72 7.44
N ASP A 333 0.86 16.20 6.40
CA ASP A 333 -0.33 16.85 5.84
C ASP A 333 -1.43 17.00 6.89
N TYR A 334 -1.73 15.91 7.61
CA TYR A 334 -2.77 15.92 8.63
C TYR A 334 -2.42 16.87 9.78
N LEU A 335 -1.21 16.84 10.31
CA LEU A 335 -0.77 17.74 11.38
C LEU A 335 -0.88 19.22 10.98
N SER A 336 -0.58 19.56 9.73
CA SER A 336 -0.68 20.93 9.22
C SER A 336 -2.12 21.44 9.10
N ARG A 337 -3.11 20.54 9.00
CA ARG A 337 -4.53 20.83 8.73
C ARG A 337 -5.51 20.29 9.78
N ARG A 338 -5.03 19.65 10.86
CA ARG A 338 -5.86 18.87 11.80
C ARG A 338 -7.06 19.64 12.36
N GLU A 339 -6.91 20.95 12.61
CA GLU A 339 -8.01 21.79 13.12
C GLU A 339 -9.14 21.97 12.11
N SER A 340 -8.83 21.92 10.82
CA SER A 340 -9.80 22.06 9.72
C SER A 340 -10.33 20.73 9.21
N VAL A 341 -9.75 19.59 9.64
CA VAL A 341 -10.08 18.24 9.18
C VAL A 341 -10.50 17.35 10.36
N PRO A 342 -11.68 17.56 10.94
CA PRO A 342 -12.18 16.76 12.06
C PRO A 342 -12.60 15.34 11.64
N ARG A 343 -12.79 15.10 10.35
CA ARG A 343 -13.18 13.83 9.74
C ARG A 343 -12.14 13.41 8.70
N PRO A 344 -10.96 12.93 9.12
CA PRO A 344 -9.89 12.52 8.19
C PRO A 344 -10.30 11.36 7.27
N ASP A 345 -11.26 10.53 7.68
CA ASP A 345 -11.88 9.48 6.89
C ASP A 345 -12.71 9.98 5.70
N LEU A 346 -13.21 11.22 5.75
CA LEU A 346 -14.00 11.87 4.71
C LEU A 346 -13.22 12.95 3.95
N ASP A 347 -11.96 13.21 4.29
CA ASP A 347 -11.13 14.18 3.58
C ASP A 347 -10.62 13.56 2.27
N ASP A 348 -11.08 14.09 1.14
CA ASP A 348 -10.73 13.61 -0.20
C ASP A 348 -9.21 13.66 -0.46
N HIS A 349 -8.50 14.62 0.12
CA HIS A 349 -7.06 14.76 -0.06
C HIS A 349 -6.30 13.67 0.70
N LEU A 350 -6.61 13.47 2.01
CA LEU A 350 -6.00 12.41 2.82
C LEU A 350 -6.35 11.02 2.28
N THR A 351 -7.58 10.80 1.82
CA THR A 351 -8.00 9.55 1.21
C THR A 351 -7.21 9.26 -0.07
N HIS A 352 -7.03 10.26 -0.92
CA HIS A 352 -6.21 10.14 -2.12
C HIS A 352 -4.74 9.89 -1.77
N LEU A 353 -4.18 10.69 -0.85
CA LEU A 353 -2.79 10.55 -0.40
C LEU A 353 -2.52 9.16 0.19
N HIS A 354 -3.42 8.66 1.04
CA HIS A 354 -3.35 7.31 1.59
C HIS A 354 -3.34 6.25 0.48
N ARG A 355 -4.27 6.36 -0.49
CA ARG A 355 -4.38 5.44 -1.63
C ARG A 355 -3.08 5.41 -2.44
N VAL A 356 -2.53 6.56 -2.81
CA VAL A 356 -1.36 6.62 -3.69
C VAL A 356 -0.06 6.24 -2.98
N THR A 357 0.04 6.42 -1.67
CA THR A 357 1.21 6.03 -0.87
C THR A 357 1.17 4.57 -0.42
N THR A 358 0.07 3.84 -0.65
CA THR A 358 -0.08 2.40 -0.37
C THR A 358 -0.03 1.51 -1.61
N ARG A 359 0.41 2.03 -2.74
CA ARG A 359 0.55 1.27 -3.98
C ARG A 359 1.59 0.16 -3.84
N ARG A 360 1.35 -0.97 -4.52
CA ARG A 360 2.33 -2.07 -4.62
C ARG A 360 3.65 -1.60 -5.24
N VAL A 361 3.59 -0.71 -6.22
CA VAL A 361 4.75 -0.11 -6.87
C VAL A 361 4.68 1.39 -6.71
N ALA A 362 5.61 1.94 -5.94
CA ALA A 362 5.66 3.37 -5.67
C ALA A 362 6.09 4.18 -6.90
N HIS A 363 6.94 3.61 -7.75
CA HIS A 363 7.50 4.29 -8.90
C HIS A 363 7.63 3.36 -10.12
N TRP A 364 7.28 3.89 -11.30
CA TRP A 364 7.45 3.23 -12.58
C TRP A 364 8.38 4.09 -13.46
N GLU A 365 9.52 3.52 -13.83
CA GLU A 365 10.44 4.19 -14.76
C GLU A 365 9.85 4.23 -16.16
N SER A 366 9.35 3.11 -16.64
CA SER A 366 8.70 2.98 -17.93
C SER A 366 7.55 1.97 -17.92
N VAL A 367 6.58 2.17 -18.81
CA VAL A 367 5.50 1.23 -19.12
C VAL A 367 5.49 1.01 -20.63
N LEU A 368 6.02 -0.13 -21.07
CA LEU A 368 6.09 -0.50 -22.47
C LEU A 368 5.16 -1.70 -22.67
N GLY A 369 4.09 -1.51 -23.43
CA GLY A 369 3.00 -2.49 -23.43
C GLY A 369 2.44 -2.85 -24.78
N LEU A 370 2.09 -4.16 -24.93
CA LEU A 370 1.29 -4.67 -26.02
C LEU A 370 -0.19 -4.67 -25.63
N ALA A 371 -1.03 -3.92 -26.37
CA ALA A 371 -2.43 -3.73 -26.06
C ALA A 371 -3.32 -4.61 -26.97
N PHE A 372 -3.84 -5.69 -26.41
CA PHE A 372 -4.75 -6.61 -27.10
C PHE A 372 -6.09 -6.81 -26.34
N ASP A 373 -6.53 -5.75 -25.65
CA ASP A 373 -7.80 -5.67 -24.91
C ASP A 373 -9.04 -5.45 -25.80
N HIS A 374 -8.84 -5.39 -27.09
CA HIS A 374 -9.90 -5.27 -28.09
C HIS A 374 -10.78 -6.53 -28.09
N ARG A 375 -12.10 -6.39 -28.19
CA ARG A 375 -13.07 -7.48 -28.27
C ARG A 375 -13.68 -7.53 -29.67
N ARG A 376 -14.40 -6.49 -30.06
CA ARG A 376 -15.07 -6.39 -31.35
C ARG A 376 -14.10 -6.51 -32.53
N GLN A 377 -12.96 -5.83 -32.45
CA GLN A 377 -11.97 -5.82 -33.53
C GLN A 377 -11.34 -7.19 -33.76
N PHE A 378 -11.17 -8.03 -32.72
CA PHE A 378 -10.70 -9.42 -32.90
C PHE A 378 -11.76 -10.29 -33.58
N LEU A 379 -13.05 -10.12 -33.25
CA LEU A 379 -14.15 -10.81 -33.92
C LEU A 379 -14.26 -10.37 -35.39
N ASP A 380 -14.14 -9.07 -35.65
CA ASP A 380 -14.14 -8.53 -37.02
C ASP A 380 -12.92 -9.08 -37.80
N MET A 381 -11.73 -9.13 -37.20
CA MET A 381 -10.52 -9.68 -37.80
C MET A 381 -10.68 -11.17 -38.18
N ALA A 382 -11.26 -11.99 -37.29
CA ALA A 382 -11.53 -13.39 -37.59
C ALA A 382 -12.52 -13.54 -38.75
N ARG A 383 -13.59 -12.73 -38.77
CA ARG A 383 -14.57 -12.74 -39.84
C ARG A 383 -13.97 -12.33 -41.20
N ASP A 384 -13.12 -11.30 -41.21
CA ASP A 384 -12.50 -10.76 -42.44
C ASP A 384 -11.59 -11.75 -43.16
N VAL A 385 -11.06 -12.75 -42.44
CA VAL A 385 -10.22 -13.82 -43.02
C VAL A 385 -10.90 -15.19 -42.99
N GLU A 386 -12.23 -15.23 -42.77
CA GLU A 386 -13.01 -16.49 -42.63
C GLU A 386 -12.44 -17.45 -41.59
N GLY A 387 -11.76 -16.89 -40.59
CA GLY A 387 -11.12 -17.65 -39.51
C GLY A 387 -12.11 -18.01 -38.40
N ASP A 388 -11.79 -19.06 -37.65
CA ASP A 388 -12.61 -19.54 -36.53
C ASP A 388 -12.50 -18.61 -35.30
N PRO A 389 -13.59 -17.96 -34.84
CA PRO A 389 -13.57 -17.12 -33.64
C PRO A 389 -13.22 -17.87 -32.35
N GLU A 390 -13.44 -19.19 -32.28
CA GLU A 390 -13.07 -20.00 -31.11
C GLU A 390 -11.55 -20.08 -30.88
N ARG A 391 -10.75 -19.73 -31.88
CA ARG A 391 -9.31 -19.61 -31.78
C ARG A 391 -8.82 -18.31 -31.14
N LEU A 392 -9.66 -17.30 -30.95
CA LEU A 392 -9.28 -15.99 -30.41
C LEU A 392 -8.68 -16.05 -28.99
N PRO A 393 -9.17 -16.87 -28.05
CA PRO A 393 -8.50 -17.03 -26.76
C PRO A 393 -7.05 -17.51 -26.90
N ARG A 394 -6.81 -18.52 -27.77
CA ARG A 394 -5.45 -18.99 -28.04
C ARG A 394 -4.58 -17.91 -28.67
N LEU A 395 -5.12 -17.11 -29.59
CA LEU A 395 -4.39 -15.99 -30.19
C LEU A 395 -3.90 -15.01 -29.10
N LYS A 396 -4.74 -14.69 -28.11
CA LYS A 396 -4.34 -13.79 -27.02
C LYS A 396 -3.25 -14.38 -26.11
N GLN A 397 -3.26 -15.69 -25.87
CA GLN A 397 -2.15 -16.39 -25.19
C GLN A 397 -0.84 -16.28 -25.99
N LEU A 398 -0.88 -16.45 -27.32
CA LEU A 398 0.30 -16.28 -28.18
C LEU A 398 0.85 -14.84 -28.16
N LEU A 399 -0.03 -13.83 -28.00
CA LEU A 399 0.39 -12.43 -27.82
C LEU A 399 1.05 -12.19 -26.45
N VAL A 400 0.66 -12.90 -25.39
CA VAL A 400 1.41 -12.91 -24.11
C VAL A 400 2.81 -13.48 -24.29
N GLU A 401 2.94 -14.58 -25.04
CA GLU A 401 4.25 -15.18 -25.34
C GLU A 401 5.12 -14.26 -26.21
N ALA A 402 4.53 -13.56 -27.19
CA ALA A 402 5.22 -12.55 -27.98
C ALA A 402 5.70 -11.38 -27.10
N THR A 403 4.87 -10.92 -26.17
CA THR A 403 5.24 -9.88 -25.19
C THR A 403 6.43 -10.32 -24.34
N ARG A 404 6.40 -11.55 -23.82
CA ARG A 404 7.49 -12.14 -23.04
C ARG A 404 8.79 -12.22 -23.84
N SER A 405 8.72 -12.69 -25.08
CA SER A 405 9.87 -12.82 -25.95
C SER A 405 10.54 -11.47 -26.25
N ALA A 406 9.76 -10.45 -26.62
CA ALA A 406 10.28 -9.11 -26.89
C ALA A 406 10.86 -8.45 -25.64
N ALA A 407 10.17 -8.55 -24.50
CA ALA A 407 10.63 -8.01 -23.23
C ALA A 407 11.97 -8.61 -22.79
N GLN A 408 12.13 -9.93 -22.92
CA GLN A 408 13.38 -10.63 -22.62
C GLN A 408 14.53 -10.13 -23.52
N GLN A 409 14.29 -9.95 -24.81
CA GLN A 409 15.29 -9.44 -25.76
C GLN A 409 15.67 -7.99 -25.47
N ALA A 410 14.71 -7.18 -25.01
CA ALA A 410 14.93 -5.78 -24.65
C ALA A 410 15.43 -5.57 -23.22
N GLY A 411 15.60 -6.62 -22.42
CA GLY A 411 16.04 -6.53 -21.02
C GLY A 411 14.98 -5.95 -20.06
N ILE A 412 13.69 -5.97 -20.46
CA ILE A 412 12.58 -5.44 -19.66
C ILE A 412 12.11 -6.51 -18.66
N GLN A 413 12.24 -6.22 -17.38
CA GLN A 413 11.84 -7.14 -16.31
C GLN A 413 10.32 -7.17 -16.11
N ARG A 414 9.65 -6.05 -16.29
CA ARG A 414 8.23 -5.82 -15.98
C ARG A 414 7.51 -5.24 -17.21
N PRO A 415 7.24 -6.06 -18.24
CA PRO A 415 6.50 -5.61 -19.41
C PRO A 415 5.04 -5.30 -19.07
N ALA A 416 4.37 -4.62 -19.99
CA ALA A 416 2.98 -4.26 -19.84
C ALA A 416 2.09 -4.96 -20.87
N ILE A 417 0.85 -5.28 -20.47
CA ILE A 417 -0.22 -5.70 -21.38
C ILE A 417 -1.52 -4.98 -21.07
N LEU A 418 -2.32 -4.77 -22.11
CA LEU A 418 -3.76 -4.54 -21.94
C LEU A 418 -4.51 -5.76 -22.50
N CYS A 419 -5.31 -6.41 -21.65
CA CYS A 419 -6.03 -7.64 -21.99
C CYS A 419 -7.40 -7.65 -21.35
N ASP A 420 -8.45 -8.00 -22.13
CA ASP A 420 -9.83 -8.16 -21.64
C ASP A 420 -10.09 -9.56 -21.06
N ASP A 421 -11.17 -9.73 -20.34
CA ASP A 421 -11.62 -11.00 -19.78
C ASP A 421 -12.61 -11.77 -20.67
N VAL A 422 -13.19 -11.12 -21.69
CA VAL A 422 -14.20 -11.76 -22.56
C VAL A 422 -13.57 -12.79 -23.51
N LEU A 423 -12.45 -12.41 -24.14
CA LEU A 423 -11.69 -13.26 -25.05
C LEU A 423 -10.30 -13.63 -24.52
N GLY A 424 -9.85 -12.98 -23.46
CA GLY A 424 -8.48 -13.06 -22.95
C GLY A 424 -8.35 -13.63 -21.53
N GLN A 425 -9.36 -14.32 -21.00
CA GLN A 425 -9.28 -14.85 -19.62
C GLN A 425 -8.10 -15.81 -19.45
N ASP A 426 -7.83 -16.68 -20.42
CA ASP A 426 -6.69 -17.61 -20.36
C ASP A 426 -5.35 -16.86 -20.42
N ALA A 427 -5.25 -15.82 -21.25
CA ALA A 427 -4.07 -14.95 -21.30
C ALA A 427 -3.85 -14.19 -19.97
N LEU A 428 -4.92 -13.76 -19.28
CA LEU A 428 -4.83 -13.19 -17.94
C LEU A 428 -4.36 -14.21 -16.89
N ASN A 429 -4.83 -15.45 -17.00
CA ASN A 429 -4.39 -16.55 -16.13
C ASN A 429 -2.90 -16.86 -16.31
N ASP A 430 -2.40 -16.82 -17.55
CA ASP A 430 -0.97 -17.05 -17.87
C ASP A 430 -0.06 -15.95 -17.30
N THR A 431 -0.60 -14.78 -16.97
CA THR A 431 0.14 -13.66 -16.37
C THR A 431 -0.07 -13.53 -14.86
N ALA A 432 -0.96 -14.31 -14.24
CA ALA A 432 -1.38 -14.15 -12.85
C ALA A 432 -0.24 -14.24 -11.81
N ALA A 433 0.79 -15.06 -12.09
CA ALA A 433 1.97 -15.22 -11.23
C ALA A 433 3.15 -14.30 -11.60
N LEU A 434 2.97 -13.42 -12.60
CA LEU A 434 4.03 -12.55 -13.11
C LEU A 434 3.89 -11.15 -12.51
N ASP A 435 5.04 -10.50 -12.28
CA ASP A 435 5.07 -9.10 -11.82
C ASP A 435 4.98 -8.12 -13.01
N TRP A 436 3.94 -8.30 -13.85
CA TRP A 436 3.68 -7.49 -15.03
C TRP A 436 2.73 -6.34 -14.71
N TRP A 437 2.78 -5.30 -15.52
CA TRP A 437 1.77 -4.25 -15.56
C TRP A 437 0.58 -4.72 -16.41
N VAL A 438 -0.51 -5.15 -15.77
CA VAL A 438 -1.69 -5.74 -16.45
C VAL A 438 -2.87 -4.80 -16.36
N GLY A 439 -3.25 -4.16 -17.47
CA GLY A 439 -4.44 -3.33 -17.55
C GLY A 439 -5.63 -4.11 -18.13
N ARG A 440 -6.80 -3.97 -17.48
CA ARG A 440 -8.04 -4.63 -17.88
C ARG A 440 -9.13 -3.60 -18.20
N PRO A 441 -9.76 -3.66 -19.38
CA PRO A 441 -10.81 -2.72 -19.77
C PRO A 441 -12.11 -3.01 -19.04
N VAL A 442 -12.81 -1.95 -18.64
CA VAL A 442 -14.17 -2.02 -18.08
C VAL A 442 -15.24 -1.46 -18.99
N GLU A 443 -14.85 -0.63 -19.96
CA GLU A 443 -15.78 -0.02 -20.89
C GLU A 443 -16.39 -1.00 -21.88
N LEU A 444 -17.66 -0.77 -22.26
CA LEU A 444 -18.27 -1.40 -23.42
C LEU A 444 -17.64 -0.80 -24.69
N PRO A 445 -17.09 -1.63 -25.59
CA PRO A 445 -16.40 -1.14 -26.79
C PRO A 445 -17.25 -0.17 -27.61
N SER A 446 -16.66 0.96 -27.99
CA SER A 446 -17.28 2.01 -28.82
C SER A 446 -18.51 2.70 -28.23
N SER A 447 -18.77 2.52 -26.92
CA SER A 447 -19.92 3.19 -26.29
C SER A 447 -19.68 4.71 -26.15
N ARG A 448 -20.64 5.52 -26.61
CA ARG A 448 -20.75 6.96 -26.39
C ARG A 448 -22.22 7.32 -26.33
N PRO A 449 -22.75 7.68 -25.15
CA PRO A 449 -22.06 7.86 -23.87
C PRO A 449 -21.42 6.57 -23.31
N LEU A 450 -20.43 6.75 -22.46
CA LEU A 450 -19.70 5.66 -21.80
C LEU A 450 -20.66 4.67 -21.12
N ARG A 451 -20.43 3.37 -21.33
CA ARG A 451 -21.12 2.26 -20.65
C ARG A 451 -20.08 1.22 -20.23
N PHE A 452 -20.36 0.47 -19.17
CA PHE A 452 -19.50 -0.60 -18.72
C PHE A 452 -19.90 -1.95 -19.33
N GLN A 453 -18.90 -2.80 -19.61
CA GLN A 453 -19.07 -4.08 -20.32
C GLN A 453 -20.00 -5.03 -19.57
N HIS A 454 -19.93 -5.08 -18.25
CA HIS A 454 -20.66 -6.01 -17.40
C HIS A 454 -21.76 -5.33 -16.57
N GLY A 455 -22.24 -4.17 -17.01
CA GLY A 455 -23.27 -3.39 -16.33
C GLY A 455 -22.72 -2.39 -15.33
N ASP A 456 -23.64 -1.68 -14.66
CA ASP A 456 -23.31 -0.49 -13.88
C ASP A 456 -22.76 -0.79 -12.47
N ASP A 457 -22.83 -2.03 -11.98
CA ASP A 457 -22.24 -2.43 -10.69
C ASP A 457 -20.76 -2.77 -10.83
N ILE A 458 -19.97 -1.73 -11.13
CA ILE A 458 -18.53 -1.88 -11.31
C ILE A 458 -17.80 -2.26 -10.00
N GLY A 459 -18.29 -1.82 -8.84
CA GLY A 459 -17.69 -2.12 -7.54
C GLY A 459 -17.66 -3.61 -7.23
N SER A 460 -18.79 -4.33 -7.43
CA SER A 460 -18.85 -5.79 -7.25
C SER A 460 -17.97 -6.55 -8.24
N GLN A 461 -17.80 -6.02 -9.45
CA GLN A 461 -16.93 -6.62 -10.45
C GLN A 461 -15.45 -6.51 -10.02
N LEU A 462 -15.00 -5.32 -9.61
CA LEU A 462 -13.61 -5.09 -9.23
C LEU A 462 -13.18 -5.93 -8.00
N ARG A 463 -14.08 -6.24 -7.09
CA ARG A 463 -13.80 -7.13 -5.95
C ARG A 463 -13.32 -8.54 -6.35
N ARG A 464 -13.60 -8.99 -7.57
CA ARG A 464 -13.18 -10.28 -8.11
C ARG A 464 -11.84 -10.22 -8.84
N TRP A 465 -11.30 -9.03 -9.09
CA TRP A 465 -10.05 -8.87 -9.81
C TRP A 465 -8.84 -8.94 -8.87
N PRO A 466 -7.71 -9.48 -9.35
CA PRO A 466 -6.45 -9.34 -8.62
C PRO A 466 -6.13 -7.87 -8.39
N ARG A 467 -5.81 -7.50 -7.14
CA ARG A 467 -5.60 -6.10 -6.75
C ARG A 467 -4.48 -5.38 -7.53
N HIS A 468 -3.51 -6.14 -8.04
CA HIS A 468 -2.40 -5.59 -8.83
C HIS A 468 -2.77 -5.31 -10.29
N HIS A 469 -3.97 -5.71 -10.77
CA HIS A 469 -4.44 -5.32 -12.08
C HIS A 469 -4.89 -3.85 -12.08
N ILE A 470 -4.59 -3.16 -13.19
CA ILE A 470 -4.97 -1.76 -13.39
C ILE A 470 -6.32 -1.74 -14.12
N VAL A 471 -7.25 -1.00 -13.58
CA VAL A 471 -8.56 -0.79 -14.20
C VAL A 471 -8.41 0.23 -15.31
N LYS A 472 -8.61 -0.19 -16.56
CA LYS A 472 -8.53 0.69 -17.74
C LYS A 472 -9.93 1.08 -18.19
N CYS A 473 -10.13 2.35 -18.49
CA CYS A 473 -11.37 2.84 -19.06
C CYS A 473 -11.10 3.79 -20.23
N LEU A 474 -11.53 3.41 -21.44
CA LEU A 474 -11.53 4.28 -22.59
C LEU A 474 -12.81 5.10 -22.60
N VAL A 475 -12.69 6.40 -22.82
CA VAL A 475 -13.82 7.31 -23.01
C VAL A 475 -13.59 8.20 -24.22
N PHE A 476 -14.61 8.29 -25.10
CA PHE A 476 -14.67 9.30 -26.15
C PHE A 476 -15.21 10.59 -25.55
N TYR A 477 -14.31 11.53 -25.23
CA TYR A 477 -14.65 12.69 -24.43
C TYR A 477 -14.18 14.00 -25.06
N HIS A 478 -15.07 14.98 -25.07
CA HIS A 478 -14.75 16.36 -25.44
C HIS A 478 -15.29 17.31 -24.36
N PRO A 479 -14.52 18.31 -23.87
CA PRO A 479 -14.98 19.21 -22.81
C PRO A 479 -16.16 20.11 -23.24
N ASP A 480 -16.38 20.26 -24.53
CA ASP A 480 -17.47 21.03 -25.10
C ASP A 480 -18.61 20.15 -25.70
N ASP A 481 -18.64 18.85 -25.37
CA ASP A 481 -19.78 17.99 -25.67
C ASP A 481 -21.09 18.58 -25.12
N GLU A 482 -22.20 18.22 -25.74
CA GLU A 482 -23.52 18.58 -25.23
C GLU A 482 -23.63 18.20 -23.74
N ALA A 483 -24.25 19.08 -22.95
CA ALA A 483 -24.20 19.00 -21.48
C ALA A 483 -24.73 17.65 -20.93
N THR A 484 -25.81 17.12 -21.51
CA THR A 484 -26.42 15.85 -21.09
C THR A 484 -25.46 14.67 -21.31
N LEU A 485 -24.82 14.61 -22.49
CA LEU A 485 -23.83 13.60 -22.83
C LEU A 485 -22.60 13.70 -21.90
N ARG A 486 -22.08 14.91 -21.75
CA ARG A 486 -20.88 15.15 -20.93
C ARG A 486 -21.12 14.78 -19.48
N LEU A 487 -22.23 15.24 -18.88
CA LEU A 487 -22.56 14.96 -17.48
C LEU A 487 -22.80 13.45 -17.21
N ASP A 488 -23.43 12.74 -18.14
CA ASP A 488 -23.61 11.27 -18.02
C ASP A 488 -22.25 10.56 -18.01
N GLN A 489 -21.33 10.93 -18.91
CA GLN A 489 -19.99 10.35 -18.95
C GLN A 489 -19.16 10.69 -17.71
N GLU A 490 -19.21 11.95 -17.25
CA GLU A 490 -18.53 12.43 -16.04
C GLU A 490 -19.02 11.68 -14.78
N ALA A 491 -20.33 11.47 -14.65
CA ALA A 491 -20.92 10.72 -13.54
C ALA A 491 -20.42 9.26 -13.51
N ARG A 492 -20.32 8.61 -14.68
CA ARG A 492 -19.80 7.23 -14.77
C ARG A 492 -18.31 7.14 -14.50
N LEU A 493 -17.52 8.11 -14.95
CA LEU A 493 -16.09 8.17 -14.63
C LEU A 493 -15.88 8.42 -13.13
N ARG A 494 -16.72 9.23 -12.48
CA ARG A 494 -16.67 9.43 -11.04
C ARG A 494 -17.03 8.14 -10.30
N GLN A 495 -18.11 7.46 -10.69
CA GLN A 495 -18.48 6.15 -10.14
C GLN A 495 -17.35 5.13 -10.26
N LEU A 496 -16.67 5.08 -11.41
CA LEU A 496 -15.53 4.21 -11.63
C LEU A 496 -14.35 4.56 -10.72
N TYR A 497 -14.03 5.85 -10.60
CA TYR A 497 -12.96 6.32 -9.74
C TYR A 497 -13.23 5.94 -8.27
N ASP A 498 -14.45 6.17 -7.77
CA ASP A 498 -14.86 5.81 -6.42
C ASP A 498 -14.76 4.29 -6.20
N ALA A 499 -15.17 3.48 -7.17
CA ALA A 499 -15.06 2.02 -7.13
C ALA A 499 -13.57 1.57 -7.07
N CYS A 500 -12.68 2.21 -7.82
CA CYS A 500 -11.24 1.93 -7.76
C CYS A 500 -10.64 2.33 -6.40
N CYS A 501 -11.04 3.47 -5.84
CA CYS A 501 -10.63 3.89 -4.50
C CYS A 501 -11.03 2.85 -3.44
N MET A 502 -12.28 2.38 -3.47
CA MET A 502 -12.81 1.40 -2.52
C MET A 502 -12.17 0.01 -2.65
N SER A 503 -11.91 -0.43 -3.89
CA SER A 503 -11.31 -1.75 -4.16
C SER A 503 -9.78 -1.76 -4.05
N GLY A 504 -9.14 -0.58 -4.04
CA GLY A 504 -7.69 -0.39 -3.98
C GLY A 504 -6.97 -0.66 -5.31
N HIS A 505 -7.68 -0.66 -6.44
CA HIS A 505 -7.09 -0.77 -7.77
C HIS A 505 -6.57 0.57 -8.27
N GLU A 506 -5.51 0.55 -9.07
CA GLU A 506 -5.09 1.70 -9.86
C GLU A 506 -6.04 1.90 -11.05
N LEU A 507 -6.25 3.15 -11.44
CA LEU A 507 -7.12 3.55 -12.54
C LEU A 507 -6.30 4.17 -13.68
N LEU A 508 -6.48 3.66 -14.89
CA LEU A 508 -6.01 4.22 -16.15
C LEU A 508 -7.20 4.77 -16.93
N ILE A 509 -7.24 6.07 -17.14
CA ILE A 509 -8.25 6.68 -18.05
C ILE A 509 -7.61 6.95 -19.40
N GLU A 510 -8.17 6.34 -20.44
CA GLU A 510 -7.83 6.57 -21.83
C GLU A 510 -8.79 7.61 -22.44
N VAL A 511 -8.30 8.82 -22.70
CA VAL A 511 -9.08 9.91 -23.28
C VAL A 511 -8.84 9.99 -24.77
N ILE A 512 -9.88 9.74 -25.55
CA ILE A 512 -9.86 9.89 -27.00
C ILE A 512 -10.86 10.99 -27.40
N PRO A 513 -10.40 12.10 -28.02
CA PRO A 513 -11.29 13.08 -28.61
C PRO A 513 -12.17 12.43 -29.70
N PRO A 514 -13.50 12.64 -29.70
CA PRO A 514 -14.38 12.02 -30.67
C PRO A 514 -14.15 12.61 -32.09
N ARG A 515 -14.30 11.76 -33.12
CA ARG A 515 -14.12 12.16 -34.53
C ARG A 515 -15.43 12.09 -35.31
N GLN A 516 -16.56 11.96 -34.65
CA GLN A 516 -17.89 11.87 -35.27
C GLN A 516 -18.31 13.23 -35.80
N ALA A 517 -19.14 13.25 -36.84
CA ALA A 517 -19.56 14.49 -37.51
C ALA A 517 -20.38 15.43 -36.62
N ASP A 518 -21.02 14.90 -35.60
CA ASP A 518 -21.83 15.62 -34.60
C ASP A 518 -21.03 16.05 -33.35
N ALA A 519 -19.76 15.68 -33.28
CA ALA A 519 -18.90 16.06 -32.17
C ALA A 519 -18.30 17.47 -32.38
N PRO A 520 -17.96 18.18 -31.28
CA PRO A 520 -17.21 19.43 -31.36
C PRO A 520 -15.88 19.26 -32.07
N ALA A 521 -15.41 20.30 -32.75
CA ALA A 521 -14.13 20.28 -33.44
C ALA A 521 -12.96 20.16 -32.43
N CYS A 522 -12.07 19.19 -32.67
CA CYS A 522 -10.92 18.96 -31.84
C CYS A 522 -9.74 19.85 -32.26
N ASP A 523 -9.03 20.40 -31.27
CA ASP A 523 -7.82 21.18 -31.44
C ASP A 523 -6.73 20.72 -30.43
N GLU A 524 -5.58 21.40 -30.44
CA GLU A 524 -4.46 21.09 -29.54
C GLU A 524 -4.78 21.32 -28.04
N THR A 525 -5.87 22.02 -27.71
CA THR A 525 -6.31 22.28 -26.33
C THR A 525 -7.31 21.25 -25.82
N THR A 526 -7.90 20.47 -26.71
CA THR A 526 -9.00 19.54 -26.36
C THR A 526 -8.57 18.53 -25.31
N VAL A 527 -7.44 17.85 -25.48
CA VAL A 527 -6.95 16.86 -24.49
C VAL A 527 -6.55 17.54 -23.17
N PRO A 528 -5.71 18.60 -23.13
CA PRO A 528 -5.43 19.32 -21.90
C PRO A 528 -6.67 19.77 -21.12
N ARG A 529 -7.66 20.38 -21.80
CA ARG A 529 -8.93 20.83 -21.19
C ARG A 529 -9.76 19.65 -20.65
N SER A 530 -9.71 18.50 -21.34
CA SER A 530 -10.36 17.27 -20.85
C SER A 530 -9.78 16.82 -19.51
N LEU A 531 -8.45 16.76 -19.39
CA LEU A 531 -7.78 16.40 -18.13
C LEU A 531 -8.12 17.41 -17.02
N GLU A 532 -8.01 18.70 -17.30
CA GLU A 532 -8.31 19.76 -16.33
C GLU A 532 -9.76 19.65 -15.83
N ARG A 533 -10.70 19.37 -16.73
CA ARG A 533 -12.11 19.18 -16.36
C ARG A 533 -12.31 17.97 -15.45
N LEU A 534 -11.68 16.83 -15.75
CA LEU A 534 -11.79 15.63 -14.93
C LEU A 534 -11.13 15.83 -13.56
N TYR A 535 -9.98 16.50 -13.47
CA TYR A 535 -9.39 16.88 -12.20
C TYR A 535 -10.27 17.83 -11.38
N ASN A 536 -10.94 18.79 -12.03
CA ASN A 536 -11.88 19.71 -11.36
C ASN A 536 -13.09 18.98 -10.76
N LEU A 537 -13.45 17.81 -11.30
CA LEU A 537 -14.47 16.92 -10.76
C LEU A 537 -13.96 16.01 -9.64
N GLY A 538 -12.69 16.14 -9.23
CA GLY A 538 -12.07 15.29 -8.23
C GLY A 538 -11.68 13.89 -8.73
N ILE A 539 -11.68 13.64 -10.04
CA ILE A 539 -11.25 12.38 -10.64
C ILE A 539 -9.74 12.45 -10.83
N ARG A 540 -9.00 11.67 -10.04
CA ARG A 540 -7.52 11.63 -10.01
C ARG A 540 -7.06 10.22 -10.38
N PRO A 541 -6.97 9.87 -11.69
CA PRO A 541 -6.52 8.55 -12.09
C PRO A 541 -5.03 8.39 -11.82
N ASP A 542 -4.60 7.16 -11.59
CA ASP A 542 -3.18 6.85 -11.38
C ASP A 542 -2.38 6.97 -12.68
N TRP A 543 -3.04 6.73 -13.80
CA TRP A 543 -2.47 6.74 -15.13
C TRP A 543 -3.39 7.45 -16.11
N TRP A 544 -2.78 8.17 -17.05
CA TRP A 544 -3.46 8.65 -18.25
C TRP A 544 -2.97 7.87 -19.47
N LYS A 545 -3.87 7.59 -20.42
CA LYS A 545 -3.52 7.09 -21.74
C LYS A 545 -4.03 8.09 -22.78
N LEU A 546 -3.09 8.67 -23.54
CA LEU A 546 -3.37 9.83 -24.38
C LEU A 546 -2.86 9.63 -25.82
N PRO A 547 -3.48 10.29 -26.82
CA PRO A 547 -2.94 10.33 -28.17
C PRO A 547 -1.64 11.15 -28.22
N ALA A 548 -0.88 11.00 -29.31
CA ALA A 548 0.25 11.86 -29.58
C ALA A 548 -0.19 13.33 -29.66
N LEU A 549 0.56 14.21 -28.97
CA LEU A 549 0.30 15.65 -28.92
C LEU A 549 1.50 16.42 -29.49
N THR A 550 1.27 17.70 -29.81
CA THR A 550 2.37 18.64 -30.08
C THR A 550 3.21 18.89 -28.82
N THR A 551 4.40 19.44 -28.98
CA THR A 551 5.25 19.86 -27.83
C THR A 551 4.46 20.76 -26.89
N GLN A 552 3.71 21.75 -27.39
CA GLN A 552 2.90 22.64 -26.59
C GLN A 552 1.76 21.91 -25.85
N GLY A 553 1.16 20.90 -26.51
CA GLY A 553 0.16 20.02 -25.88
C GLY A 553 0.75 19.25 -24.70
N TRP A 554 1.95 18.69 -24.86
CA TRP A 554 2.66 17.97 -23.79
C TRP A 554 3.08 18.89 -22.64
N GLU A 555 3.54 20.11 -22.91
CA GLU A 555 3.84 21.11 -21.89
C GLU A 555 2.62 21.44 -21.03
N ARG A 556 1.44 21.61 -21.67
CA ARG A 556 0.18 21.87 -20.98
C ARG A 556 -0.25 20.66 -20.13
N VAL A 557 -0.22 19.46 -20.69
CA VAL A 557 -0.57 18.22 -19.97
C VAL A 557 0.35 18.02 -18.77
N SER A 558 1.67 18.13 -18.94
CA SER A 558 2.63 18.02 -17.84
C SER A 558 2.33 19.00 -16.71
N ARG A 559 2.07 20.27 -17.05
CA ARG A 559 1.75 21.31 -16.06
C ARG A 559 0.46 21.00 -15.32
N ILE A 560 -0.60 20.57 -16.03
CA ILE A 560 -1.89 20.24 -15.42
C ILE A 560 -1.72 19.07 -14.44
N ILE A 561 -1.09 17.98 -14.85
CA ILE A 561 -0.89 16.81 -14.00
C ILE A 561 -0.06 17.19 -12.77
N SER A 562 1.09 17.83 -12.95
CA SER A 562 1.97 18.21 -11.83
C SER A 562 1.29 19.17 -10.83
N ALA A 563 0.42 20.06 -11.31
CA ALA A 563 -0.28 21.01 -10.46
C ALA A 563 -1.50 20.40 -9.73
N ARG A 564 -2.11 19.35 -10.29
CA ARG A 564 -3.37 18.76 -9.78
C ARG A 564 -3.17 17.46 -9.03
N ASP A 565 -2.16 16.68 -9.42
CA ASP A 565 -1.85 15.39 -8.82
C ASP A 565 -0.37 15.04 -9.01
N ALA A 566 0.46 15.49 -8.07
CA ALA A 566 1.89 15.16 -8.06
C ALA A 566 2.17 13.65 -7.91
N TRP A 567 1.16 12.87 -7.51
CA TRP A 567 1.25 11.43 -7.30
C TRP A 567 0.78 10.60 -8.51
N CYS A 568 0.29 11.23 -9.58
CA CYS A 568 0.00 10.52 -10.82
C CYS A 568 1.26 9.82 -11.33
N HIS A 569 1.18 8.54 -11.64
CA HIS A 569 2.33 7.79 -12.17
C HIS A 569 2.81 8.33 -13.52
N GLY A 570 1.88 8.83 -14.34
CA GLY A 570 2.21 9.45 -15.60
C GLY A 570 1.28 9.08 -16.75
N VAL A 571 1.80 9.24 -17.95
CA VAL A 571 1.08 9.07 -19.20
C VAL A 571 1.69 7.93 -20.02
N VAL A 572 0.85 7.07 -20.58
CA VAL A 572 1.21 6.12 -21.64
C VAL A 572 0.56 6.53 -22.96
N LEU A 573 1.29 6.39 -24.06
CA LEU A 573 0.79 6.77 -25.38
C LEU A 573 -0.04 5.66 -26.00
N LEU A 574 -1.04 6.04 -26.79
CA LEU A 574 -1.84 5.12 -27.60
C LEU A 574 -1.44 5.21 -29.10
N GLY A 575 -1.72 4.12 -29.85
CA GLY A 575 -1.34 4.03 -31.27
C GLY A 575 -2.45 4.37 -32.26
N LEU A 576 -3.73 4.36 -31.87
CA LEU A 576 -4.91 4.62 -32.70
C LEU A 576 -4.99 3.82 -34.02
N ASP A 577 -4.34 2.65 -34.09
CA ASP A 577 -4.27 1.86 -35.33
C ASP A 577 -3.54 2.57 -36.49
N ALA A 578 -2.68 3.52 -36.16
CA ALA A 578 -1.87 4.23 -37.13
C ALA A 578 -0.72 3.35 -37.64
N PRO A 579 -0.18 3.63 -38.84
CA PRO A 579 1.04 2.99 -39.29
C PRO A 579 2.20 3.17 -38.30
N ILE A 580 3.09 2.18 -38.21
CA ILE A 580 4.16 2.16 -37.21
C ILE A 580 5.04 3.42 -37.25
N GLU A 581 5.32 3.96 -38.42
CA GLU A 581 6.11 5.17 -38.60
C GLU A 581 5.40 6.44 -38.08
N GLU A 582 4.08 6.46 -38.08
CA GLU A 582 3.31 7.54 -37.48
C GLU A 582 3.32 7.44 -35.95
N VAL A 583 3.22 6.22 -35.41
CA VAL A 583 3.37 5.96 -33.96
C VAL A 583 4.75 6.40 -33.49
N LYS A 584 5.82 6.04 -34.20
CA LYS A 584 7.20 6.45 -33.89
C LYS A 584 7.38 7.96 -33.87
N ARG A 585 6.83 8.68 -34.87
CA ARG A 585 6.83 10.15 -34.89
C ARG A 585 6.10 10.76 -33.67
N GLY A 586 5.02 10.14 -33.24
CA GLY A 586 4.33 10.55 -32.00
C GLY A 586 5.20 10.42 -30.76
N PHE A 587 6.06 9.40 -30.71
CA PHE A 587 7.01 9.20 -29.60
C PHE A 587 8.08 10.26 -29.51
N GLU A 588 8.57 10.81 -30.64
CA GLU A 588 9.62 11.82 -30.68
C GLU A 588 9.32 13.07 -29.84
N GLN A 589 8.04 13.47 -29.80
CA GLN A 589 7.63 14.62 -28.99
C GLN A 589 7.41 14.23 -27.53
N ALA A 590 6.75 13.10 -27.29
CA ALA A 590 6.38 12.64 -25.96
C ALA A 590 7.60 12.24 -25.11
N ALA A 591 8.62 11.61 -25.73
CA ALA A 591 9.80 11.11 -25.03
C ALA A 591 10.63 12.22 -24.35
N ARG A 592 10.43 13.49 -24.72
CA ARG A 592 11.07 14.66 -24.09
C ARG A 592 10.50 14.98 -22.70
N PHE A 593 9.33 14.45 -22.36
CA PHE A 593 8.62 14.79 -21.14
C PHE A 593 8.70 13.63 -20.13
N PRO A 594 9.25 13.84 -18.92
CA PRO A 594 9.37 12.79 -17.89
C PRO A 594 8.04 12.19 -17.45
N ILE A 595 6.93 12.94 -17.61
CA ILE A 595 5.57 12.46 -17.31
C ILE A 595 5.12 11.34 -18.27
N CYS A 596 5.67 11.29 -19.50
CA CYS A 596 5.40 10.23 -20.46
C CYS A 596 6.26 9.01 -20.11
N LYS A 597 5.63 7.95 -19.64
CA LYS A 597 6.29 6.73 -19.14
C LYS A 597 6.46 5.64 -20.21
N GLY A 598 5.89 5.83 -21.38
CA GLY A 598 5.95 4.82 -22.43
C GLY A 598 4.68 4.78 -23.27
N PHE A 599 4.33 3.58 -23.67
CA PHE A 599 3.21 3.35 -24.57
C PHE A 599 2.48 2.04 -24.27
N THR A 600 1.21 1.96 -24.74
CA THR A 600 0.48 0.71 -24.86
C THR A 600 -0.17 0.70 -26.25
N VAL A 601 0.50 0.03 -27.20
CA VAL A 601 0.14 -0.04 -28.61
C VAL A 601 -0.31 -1.45 -28.97
N GLY A 602 -1.31 -1.58 -29.82
CA GLY A 602 -1.92 -2.88 -30.13
C GLY A 602 -1.92 -3.21 -31.60
N ARG A 603 -3.03 -2.92 -32.28
CA ARG A 603 -3.32 -3.39 -33.66
C ARG A 603 -2.21 -3.13 -34.66
N THR A 604 -1.56 -2.01 -34.60
CA THR A 604 -0.36 -1.68 -35.40
C THR A 604 0.69 -2.80 -35.40
N LEU A 605 0.81 -3.53 -34.27
CA LEU A 605 1.87 -4.53 -34.05
C LEU A 605 1.45 -5.96 -34.39
N PHE A 606 0.18 -6.31 -34.18
CA PHE A 606 -0.25 -7.70 -34.26
C PHE A 606 -1.32 -7.99 -35.33
N THR A 607 -1.96 -7.00 -35.95
CA THR A 607 -3.07 -7.26 -36.90
C THR A 607 -2.64 -8.16 -38.05
N ALA A 608 -1.57 -7.83 -38.75
CA ALA A 608 -1.11 -8.63 -39.89
C ALA A 608 -0.72 -10.07 -39.52
N PRO A 609 0.14 -10.32 -38.51
CA PRO A 609 0.45 -11.69 -38.11
C PRO A 609 -0.77 -12.45 -37.55
N SER A 610 -1.70 -11.77 -36.88
CA SER A 610 -2.93 -12.41 -36.38
C SER A 610 -3.87 -12.84 -37.49
N GLN A 611 -4.04 -12.04 -38.53
CA GLN A 611 -4.83 -12.41 -39.72
C GLN A 611 -4.22 -13.60 -40.45
N ALA A 612 -2.89 -13.61 -40.63
CA ALA A 612 -2.19 -14.72 -41.25
C ALA A 612 -2.30 -16.00 -40.42
N TRP A 613 -2.31 -15.92 -39.11
CA TRP A 613 -2.48 -17.08 -38.24
C TRP A 613 -3.93 -17.56 -38.21
N LEU A 614 -4.91 -16.67 -38.16
CA LEU A 614 -6.34 -17.02 -38.19
C LEU A 614 -6.73 -17.68 -39.51
N SER A 615 -6.15 -17.26 -40.64
CA SER A 615 -6.34 -17.88 -41.95
C SER A 615 -5.56 -19.22 -42.11
N GLY A 616 -4.73 -19.60 -41.13
CA GLY A 616 -3.90 -20.79 -41.21
C GLY A 616 -2.65 -20.68 -42.10
N SER A 617 -2.29 -19.44 -42.51
CA SER A 617 -1.12 -19.17 -43.38
C SER A 617 0.22 -19.25 -42.63
N ILE A 618 0.21 -19.10 -41.31
CA ILE A 618 1.38 -19.22 -40.44
C ILE A 618 1.05 -20.00 -39.17
N ASP A 619 2.08 -20.57 -38.56
CA ASP A 619 2.00 -21.31 -37.29
C ASP A 619 2.16 -20.39 -36.05
N ASP A 620 1.97 -20.97 -34.86
CA ASP A 620 2.08 -20.27 -33.56
C ASP A 620 3.45 -19.60 -33.40
N ALA A 621 4.54 -20.32 -33.72
CA ALA A 621 5.91 -19.84 -33.58
C ALA A 621 6.21 -18.65 -34.49
N THR A 622 5.68 -18.63 -35.69
CA THR A 622 5.85 -17.54 -36.64
C THR A 622 5.05 -16.31 -36.21
N LEU A 623 3.82 -16.49 -35.70
CA LEU A 623 3.02 -15.38 -35.14
C LEU A 623 3.76 -14.75 -33.95
N ILE A 624 4.21 -15.56 -32.97
CA ILE A 624 4.95 -15.07 -31.79
C ILE A 624 6.15 -14.25 -32.24
N ARG A 625 6.96 -14.78 -33.15
CA ARG A 625 8.15 -14.09 -33.63
C ARG A 625 7.79 -12.74 -34.30
N GLN A 626 6.84 -12.73 -35.25
CA GLN A 626 6.49 -11.51 -35.99
C GLN A 626 5.89 -10.43 -35.08
N ALA A 627 5.00 -10.82 -34.15
CA ALA A 627 4.44 -9.89 -33.20
C ALA A 627 5.50 -9.38 -32.22
N ALA A 628 6.42 -10.25 -31.77
CA ALA A 628 7.54 -9.87 -30.91
C ALA A 628 8.51 -8.90 -31.61
N ASP A 629 8.86 -9.16 -32.88
CA ASP A 629 9.77 -8.31 -33.64
C ASP A 629 9.19 -6.89 -33.84
N ASN A 630 7.90 -6.81 -34.20
CA ASN A 630 7.21 -5.53 -34.33
C ASN A 630 7.16 -4.75 -32.99
N TYR A 631 6.94 -5.46 -31.89
CA TYR A 631 6.88 -4.85 -30.56
C TYR A 631 8.29 -4.43 -30.09
N LEU A 632 9.31 -5.25 -30.31
CA LEU A 632 10.70 -4.95 -29.99
C LEU A 632 11.20 -3.72 -30.73
N ASP A 633 10.80 -3.53 -31.98
CA ASP A 633 11.14 -2.33 -32.77
C ASP A 633 10.61 -1.05 -32.12
N LEU A 634 9.37 -1.03 -31.64
CA LEU A 634 8.84 0.12 -30.90
C LEU A 634 9.52 0.33 -29.53
N ILE A 635 9.81 -0.74 -28.80
CA ILE A 635 10.55 -0.67 -27.54
C ILE A 635 11.92 -0.02 -27.76
N THR A 636 12.67 -0.53 -28.72
CA THR A 636 14.01 -0.05 -29.04
C THR A 636 13.98 1.44 -29.44
N HIS A 637 13.02 1.82 -30.28
CA HIS A 637 12.86 3.21 -30.69
C HIS A 637 12.54 4.14 -29.50
N TRP A 638 11.61 3.74 -28.62
CA TRP A 638 11.29 4.51 -27.41
C TRP A 638 12.50 4.66 -26.49
N GLN A 639 13.23 3.57 -26.22
CA GLN A 639 14.43 3.60 -25.37
C GLN A 639 15.50 4.54 -25.95
N GLN A 640 15.78 4.47 -27.26
CA GLN A 640 16.73 5.37 -27.93
C GLN A 640 16.33 6.85 -27.78
N LEU A 641 15.04 7.17 -27.93
CA LEU A 641 14.55 8.53 -27.74
C LEU A 641 14.71 8.99 -26.28
N ARG A 642 14.43 8.13 -25.31
CA ARG A 642 14.60 8.45 -23.89
C ARG A 642 16.05 8.67 -23.53
N ASP A 643 16.95 7.81 -23.97
CA ASP A 643 18.40 7.93 -23.73
C ASP A 643 18.97 9.22 -24.32
N ALA A 644 18.55 9.59 -25.52
CA ALA A 644 18.94 10.84 -26.16
C ALA A 644 18.49 12.10 -25.39
N HIS A 645 17.41 12.02 -24.63
CA HIS A 645 16.89 13.15 -23.86
C HIS A 645 17.29 13.12 -22.38
N CYS A 646 17.56 11.95 -21.78
CA CYS A 646 18.06 11.83 -20.40
C CYS A 646 19.55 12.14 -20.27
N GLY A 647 20.34 11.95 -21.35
CA GLY A 647 21.78 12.32 -21.38
C GLY A 647 22.06 13.84 -21.33
N ALA A 648 21.01 14.67 -21.40
CA ALA A 648 21.13 16.15 -21.39
C ALA A 648 20.59 16.80 -20.10
N ALA A 649 20.06 16.05 -19.17
CA ALA A 649 19.54 16.57 -17.90
C ALA A 649 20.31 15.95 -16.73
N ASP A 650 21.13 16.76 -16.08
CA ASP A 650 21.79 16.45 -14.81
C ASP A 650 20.76 15.93 -13.80
N VAL A 651 21.08 14.79 -13.22
CA VAL A 651 20.26 14.12 -12.19
C VAL A 651 20.31 14.99 -10.93
N SER A 652 19.33 15.86 -10.76
CA SER A 652 18.97 16.37 -9.44
C SER A 652 17.84 15.47 -8.92
N PRO A 653 18.05 14.68 -7.87
CA PRO A 653 16.94 13.97 -7.24
C PRO A 653 15.95 15.03 -6.74
N ALA A 654 14.67 14.85 -7.05
CA ALA A 654 13.61 15.64 -6.45
C ALA A 654 13.71 15.46 -4.93
N THR A 655 14.23 16.47 -4.27
CA THR A 655 14.23 16.58 -2.81
C THR A 655 12.79 16.56 -2.37
N PRO A 656 12.39 15.72 -1.40
CA PRO A 656 11.06 15.82 -0.81
C PRO A 656 10.90 17.23 -0.24
N LEU A 657 9.78 17.86 -0.55
CA LEU A 657 9.38 19.13 0.07
C LEU A 657 9.16 18.90 1.57
N ALA A 658 10.20 19.09 2.36
CA ALA A 658 10.14 19.17 3.81
C ALA A 658 11.30 20.01 4.31
N GLU A 659 11.17 21.31 4.17
CA GLU A 659 11.80 22.29 5.07
C GLU A 659 11.15 23.66 4.78
N GLY A 660 10.28 24.09 5.69
CA GLY A 660 9.83 25.47 5.70
C GLY A 660 8.35 25.73 5.97
N VAL A 661 7.77 25.17 7.04
CA VAL A 661 6.62 25.78 7.72
C VAL A 661 6.66 25.36 9.19
N LEU A 662 7.52 26.00 9.98
CA LEU A 662 7.39 26.18 11.43
C LEU A 662 8.18 27.44 11.78
N GLN A 663 7.54 28.60 11.67
CA GLN A 663 7.79 29.80 12.47
C GLN A 663 6.48 30.27 13.02
#